data_a51f72f4078c291b8a6cc9ef34986e9f
#
_entry.id   a51f72f4078c291b8a6cc9ef34986e9f
#
_cell.length_a   1.000
_cell.length_b   1.000
_cell.length_c   1.000
_cell.angle_alpha   90.00
_cell.angle_beta   90.00
_cell.angle_gamma   90.00
#
_symmetry.space_group_name_H-M   'P 1'
#
loop_
_entity.id
_entity.type
_entity.pdbx_description
1 polymer ?
#
loop_
_entity_poly.entity_id
_entity_poly.type
_entity_poly.pdbx_seq_one_letter_code
_entity_poly.pdbx_strand_id
1 'polypeptide(L)'
;MLLNPVQERAIHHFDSSLCLSSGAGCGKTTVLCEKYLEALRRGLSPHEIVAITFTDKAASEMKGRILKSTVISEGSLFITTIHGFCRNLLRRHGIHIHLNPLFEVIDEPTALSYQNEIIEKNIDLIPEELVREYSLFHLKRIFLSLLSDRERAKKVFEKHPRFDEILKFFEENKKEGDAFEEALEKKAQHMITSFKQVFEMFSAIYQDLKTEKGVLDFEDLLEKARNLLRDQKNILKEYQSQLKLMMVDEFQDTDELQKEIVELLVGGTPIHLFVVGDPKQSIYRFRGAQVEVFSNMRDSILKNGGAEYFLQDNYRSGSHIIRFINSLFGKVFANTSIPYVELINNTDVNDGIHLIEIHGSKETHLELRQKEAHVLSHKIIDLHHKGVPYKDMAFLFRAMTHADLYLQTFHEYNIPAFLVDDSQFFENREIQDLCCFLQAIFDPKNEIALAAILRGPFFSLSDEVLYWMHREGGSLNQGLEKPHLLLSLKDSDHKILQKARKLILYLRQFKDRYSVSEMLKIIRHETPFDFVTHYNHDAVQRKERLERFLHFVNSHSHLTLSQFLNTVETLKEYGFRLSTTEEELKLLDGVCLMSVHKSKGLEFPAVFLPDIGYRAYNQTALFLKSQGVGLSLRDSALQWKETYWKKVLKKWEEQKEEEESKRLFYVAVTRAQKYLTLSATKEGKGSWLSFLKSSKLNLNDLGVEVQHLSPSHCEHREAISSPSVMGSPQSLMLLRDDKKKKSLKGVTFRIGNDFPLKKPSLEYSVTALQQYETCPFKFRKRYLEEIPEFLPHHSEYPSCHPERSEGSNPLEKGAQIGTEVHRVLENWDFTKEEGFEQYSGPSSASKEDITNILERLKNLPIFERMKRSRKIYKEYPFYYKLGDFRLEGIVDLLFEDSEGKWVTLDYKTNKIESSQVKKTGLYYEFQTDAYAWMLSKIVHPIHEVIVLFLRPGLCYQYTWNVSREKHIQRRIEGIFKNIQEEKFAAKLGGHCKYCGYQSLCDKYIQSARQNGNLLQGVESRTTL
;
A
#
# COMPACT_ATOMS: atom_id res chain seq x y z
N MET A 1 19.40 -10.84 23.06
CA MET A 1 19.13 -9.75 24.02
C MET A 1 18.82 -10.40 25.37
N LEU A 2 19.42 -9.96 26.44
CA LEU A 2 19.03 -10.37 27.78
C LEU A 2 17.69 -9.68 28.09
N LEU A 3 16.68 -10.47 28.45
CA LEU A 3 15.37 -9.98 28.89
C LEU A 3 15.52 -9.38 30.30
N ASN A 4 14.79 -8.31 30.59
CA ASN A 4 14.71 -7.81 31.96
C ASN A 4 13.71 -8.62 32.80
N PRO A 5 13.78 -8.54 34.15
CA PRO A 5 12.92 -9.35 35.03
C PRO A 5 11.42 -9.14 34.82
N VAL A 6 10.98 -7.95 34.36
CA VAL A 6 9.55 -7.67 34.07
C VAL A 6 9.15 -8.31 32.76
N GLN A 7 10.01 -8.25 31.73
CA GLN A 7 9.80 -8.93 30.46
C GLN A 7 9.70 -10.44 30.67
N GLU A 8 10.63 -11.04 31.43
CA GLU A 8 10.60 -12.47 31.76
C GLU A 8 9.30 -12.86 32.47
N ARG A 9 8.89 -12.11 33.49
CA ARG A 9 7.62 -12.35 34.21
C ARG A 9 6.42 -12.27 33.26
N ALA A 10 6.37 -11.29 32.35
CA ALA A 10 5.27 -11.13 31.39
C ALA A 10 5.22 -12.31 30.39
N ILE A 11 6.40 -12.77 29.92
CA ILE A 11 6.53 -13.92 29.01
C ILE A 11 6.02 -15.20 29.65
N HIS A 12 6.39 -15.45 30.91
CA HIS A 12 6.05 -16.70 31.61
C HIS A 12 4.69 -16.67 32.35
N HIS A 13 3.96 -15.54 32.33
CA HIS A 13 2.66 -15.42 32.98
C HIS A 13 1.56 -16.10 32.12
N PHE A 14 1.07 -17.28 32.58
CA PHE A 14 0.00 -18.06 31.96
C PHE A 14 -1.10 -18.45 32.93
N ASP A 15 -1.11 -17.89 34.12
CA ASP A 15 -2.08 -18.27 35.18
C ASP A 15 -3.40 -17.49 35.03
N SER A 16 -3.37 -16.33 34.39
CA SER A 16 -4.52 -15.45 34.17
C SER A 16 -4.31 -14.52 32.98
N SER A 17 -5.33 -13.73 32.63
CA SER A 17 -5.20 -12.67 31.64
C SER A 17 -4.24 -11.58 32.12
N LEU A 18 -3.50 -10.96 31.18
CA LEU A 18 -2.45 -9.99 31.50
C LEU A 18 -2.61 -8.73 30.65
N CYS A 19 -2.59 -7.56 31.29
CA CYS A 19 -2.41 -6.27 30.65
C CYS A 19 -0.94 -5.85 30.79
N LEU A 20 -0.24 -5.63 29.68
CA LEU A 20 1.13 -5.15 29.63
C LEU A 20 1.16 -3.70 29.20
N SER A 21 1.19 -2.79 30.18
CA SER A 21 1.37 -1.35 29.94
C SER A 21 2.85 -1.06 29.69
N SER A 22 3.18 -0.37 28.61
CA SER A 22 4.59 -0.15 28.25
C SER A 22 4.87 1.27 27.84
N GLY A 23 6.10 1.71 28.01
CA GLY A 23 6.60 2.96 27.41
C GLY A 23 7.04 2.80 25.95
N ALA A 24 7.39 3.93 25.32
CA ALA A 24 8.02 3.93 24.01
C ALA A 24 9.41 3.26 24.08
N GLY A 25 9.76 2.43 23.10
CA GLY A 25 11.08 1.80 23.01
C GLY A 25 11.40 0.73 24.07
N CYS A 26 10.39 0.19 24.79
CA CYS A 26 10.58 -0.79 25.88
C CYS A 26 10.53 -2.27 25.44
N GLY A 27 10.61 -2.55 24.14
CA GLY A 27 10.70 -3.93 23.65
C GLY A 27 9.37 -4.70 23.62
N LYS A 28 8.21 -4.06 23.45
CA LYS A 28 6.87 -4.67 23.32
C LYS A 28 6.85 -5.88 22.36
N THR A 29 7.31 -5.68 21.15
CA THR A 29 7.30 -6.70 20.09
C THR A 29 8.15 -7.91 20.46
N THR A 30 9.26 -7.71 21.17
CA THR A 30 10.11 -8.80 21.67
C THR A 30 9.34 -9.64 22.68
N VAL A 31 8.66 -9.01 23.67
CA VAL A 31 7.85 -9.73 24.66
C VAL A 31 6.71 -10.50 24.00
N LEU A 32 6.03 -9.92 22.99
CA LEU A 32 4.98 -10.59 22.23
C LEU A 32 5.51 -11.84 21.52
N CYS A 33 6.62 -11.72 20.77
CA CYS A 33 7.22 -12.85 20.07
C CYS A 33 7.65 -13.95 21.04
N GLU A 34 8.36 -13.60 22.12
CA GLU A 34 8.84 -14.58 23.10
C GLU A 34 7.69 -15.23 23.88
N LYS A 35 6.62 -14.49 24.20
CA LYS A 35 5.42 -15.08 24.81
C LYS A 35 4.73 -16.08 23.89
N TYR A 36 4.65 -15.77 22.59
CA TYR A 36 4.14 -16.73 21.61
C TYR A 36 4.99 -17.99 21.55
N LEU A 37 6.32 -17.85 21.50
CA LEU A 37 7.26 -18.97 21.53
C LEU A 37 7.17 -19.80 22.83
N GLU A 38 7.00 -19.12 23.96
CA GLU A 38 6.82 -19.78 25.26
C GLU A 38 5.50 -20.57 25.33
N ALA A 39 4.42 -20.04 24.74
CA ALA A 39 3.15 -20.75 24.61
C ALA A 39 3.33 -22.07 23.82
N LEU A 40 4.08 -22.03 22.71
CA LEU A 40 4.43 -23.22 21.93
C LEU A 40 5.30 -24.22 22.73
N ARG A 41 6.30 -23.74 23.50
CA ARG A 41 7.13 -24.57 24.35
C ARG A 41 6.34 -25.27 25.47
N ARG A 42 5.26 -24.64 25.93
CA ARG A 42 4.31 -25.22 26.90
C ARG A 42 3.32 -26.21 26.28
N GLY A 43 3.41 -26.45 24.97
CA GLY A 43 2.63 -27.47 24.28
C GLY A 43 1.33 -26.96 23.66
N LEU A 44 1.08 -25.63 23.65
CA LEU A 44 -0.05 -25.09 22.91
C LEU A 44 0.24 -25.24 21.39
N SER A 45 -0.77 -25.68 20.66
CA SER A 45 -0.67 -25.72 19.20
C SER A 45 -0.85 -24.31 18.59
N PRO A 46 -0.31 -24.02 17.40
CA PRO A 46 -0.50 -22.75 16.73
C PRO A 46 -1.97 -22.36 16.53
N HIS A 47 -2.87 -23.35 16.42
CA HIS A 47 -4.31 -23.13 16.24
C HIS A 47 -5.02 -22.71 17.54
N GLU A 48 -4.40 -22.92 18.69
CA GLU A 48 -4.91 -22.49 20.00
C GLU A 48 -4.46 -21.09 20.39
N ILE A 49 -3.59 -20.46 19.56
CA ILE A 49 -3.04 -19.13 19.79
C ILE A 49 -3.44 -18.21 18.65
N VAL A 50 -4.05 -17.08 18.98
CA VAL A 50 -4.29 -15.99 18.02
C VAL A 50 -3.53 -14.75 18.47
N ALA A 51 -2.75 -14.15 17.56
CA ALA A 51 -2.09 -12.87 17.81
C ALA A 51 -2.61 -11.83 16.80
N ILE A 52 -3.15 -10.75 17.35
CA ILE A 52 -3.71 -9.63 16.58
C ILE A 52 -2.76 -8.46 16.70
N THR A 53 -2.37 -7.89 15.55
CA THR A 53 -1.54 -6.70 15.45
C THR A 53 -2.31 -5.57 14.77
N PHE A 54 -1.81 -4.34 14.88
CA PHE A 54 -2.46 -3.18 14.30
C PHE A 54 -2.27 -3.08 12.77
N THR A 55 -1.13 -3.56 12.24
CA THR A 55 -0.80 -3.51 10.81
C THR A 55 -0.40 -4.87 10.28
N ASP A 56 -0.65 -5.13 8.99
CA ASP A 56 -0.23 -6.38 8.32
C ASP A 56 1.29 -6.55 8.33
N LYS A 57 2.04 -5.44 8.29
CA LYS A 57 3.48 -5.46 8.43
C LYS A 57 3.92 -5.96 9.81
N ALA A 58 3.33 -5.44 10.90
CA ALA A 58 3.64 -5.92 12.25
C ALA A 58 3.32 -7.41 12.39
N ALA A 59 2.23 -7.88 11.77
CA ALA A 59 1.91 -9.29 11.70
C ALA A 59 2.97 -10.09 10.94
N SER A 60 3.40 -9.62 9.79
CA SER A 60 4.45 -10.27 8.97
C SER A 60 5.81 -10.28 9.68
N GLU A 61 6.18 -9.19 10.34
CA GLU A 61 7.42 -9.10 11.12
C GLU A 61 7.40 -10.07 12.32
N MET A 62 6.29 -10.13 13.06
CA MET A 62 6.10 -11.07 14.16
C MET A 62 6.19 -12.52 13.67
N LYS A 63 5.51 -12.85 12.56
CA LYS A 63 5.62 -14.17 11.89
C LYS A 63 7.07 -14.49 11.55
N GLY A 64 7.76 -13.59 10.87
CA GLY A 64 9.15 -13.79 10.46
C GLY A 64 10.11 -14.00 11.64
N ARG A 65 9.90 -13.33 12.79
CA ARG A 65 10.69 -13.54 14.02
C ARG A 65 10.41 -14.91 14.65
N ILE A 66 9.15 -15.33 14.72
CA ILE A 66 8.74 -16.62 15.27
C ILE A 66 9.25 -17.76 14.40
N LEU A 67 9.12 -17.68 13.08
CA LEU A 67 9.59 -18.70 12.14
C LEU A 67 11.10 -18.91 12.16
N LYS A 68 11.89 -17.89 12.47
CA LYS A 68 13.34 -18.03 12.68
C LYS A 68 13.70 -18.88 13.90
N SER A 69 12.80 -19.00 14.85
CA SER A 69 13.02 -19.68 16.14
C SER A 69 12.29 -21.02 16.26
N THR A 70 11.50 -21.42 15.25
CA THR A 70 10.66 -22.63 15.24
C THR A 70 10.72 -23.35 13.90
N VAL A 71 10.36 -24.65 13.88
CA VAL A 71 10.25 -25.47 12.67
C VAL A 71 8.80 -25.53 12.15
N ILE A 72 7.96 -24.62 12.56
CA ILE A 72 6.53 -24.56 12.21
C ILE A 72 6.36 -23.91 10.82
N SER A 73 5.42 -24.41 10.02
CA SER A 73 5.10 -23.79 8.74
C SER A 73 4.38 -22.45 8.92
N GLU A 74 4.64 -21.48 8.05
CA GLU A 74 4.05 -20.14 8.11
C GLU A 74 2.52 -20.17 8.07
N GLY A 75 1.93 -21.04 7.26
CA GLY A 75 0.48 -21.19 7.10
C GLY A 75 -0.26 -21.67 8.34
N SER A 76 0.43 -22.25 9.34
CA SER A 76 -0.19 -22.67 10.60
C SER A 76 -0.22 -21.59 11.68
N LEU A 77 0.49 -20.46 11.49
CA LEU A 77 0.52 -19.37 12.46
C LEU A 77 -0.69 -18.44 12.29
N PHE A 78 -1.51 -18.33 13.33
CA PHE A 78 -2.66 -17.42 13.31
C PHE A 78 -2.29 -16.04 13.88
N ILE A 79 -1.42 -15.34 13.13
CA ILE A 79 -0.96 -13.98 13.42
C ILE A 79 -1.47 -13.08 12.30
N THR A 80 -2.29 -12.07 12.62
CA THR A 80 -2.98 -11.25 11.62
C THR A 80 -3.44 -9.92 12.21
N THR A 81 -3.95 -9.01 11.37
CA THR A 81 -4.69 -7.83 11.83
C THR A 81 -6.09 -8.23 12.27
N ILE A 82 -6.78 -7.36 13.01
CA ILE A 82 -8.19 -7.61 13.41
C ILE A 82 -9.09 -7.77 12.19
N HIS A 83 -8.87 -6.97 11.12
CA HIS A 83 -9.59 -7.10 9.86
C HIS A 83 -9.27 -8.42 9.15
N GLY A 84 -8.01 -8.86 9.18
CA GLY A 84 -7.61 -10.17 8.65
C GLY A 84 -8.26 -11.32 9.41
N PHE A 85 -8.36 -11.22 10.75
CA PHE A 85 -9.11 -12.17 11.58
C PHE A 85 -10.59 -12.22 11.18
N CYS A 86 -11.25 -11.06 11.08
CA CYS A 86 -12.67 -10.95 10.71
C CYS A 86 -12.92 -11.48 9.29
N ARG A 87 -12.02 -11.17 8.33
CA ARG A 87 -12.09 -11.71 6.97
C ARG A 87 -12.05 -13.24 6.96
N ASN A 88 -11.13 -13.85 7.71
CA ASN A 88 -11.01 -15.31 7.79
C ASN A 88 -12.25 -15.94 8.45
N LEU A 89 -12.76 -15.32 9.53
CA LEU A 89 -13.99 -15.73 10.19
C LEU A 89 -15.19 -15.71 9.22
N LEU A 90 -15.35 -14.62 8.47
CA LEU A 90 -16.44 -14.45 7.50
C LEU A 90 -16.31 -15.37 6.28
N ARG A 91 -15.09 -15.63 5.79
CA ARG A 91 -14.88 -16.61 4.71
C ARG A 91 -15.24 -18.01 5.14
N ARG A 92 -14.98 -18.38 6.40
CA ARG A 92 -15.26 -19.72 6.92
C ARG A 92 -16.73 -19.92 7.29
N HIS A 93 -17.38 -18.91 7.85
CA HIS A 93 -18.72 -19.03 8.44
C HIS A 93 -19.76 -18.04 7.86
N GLY A 94 -19.42 -17.23 6.88
CA GLY A 94 -20.29 -16.21 6.32
C GLY A 94 -21.60 -16.74 5.73
N ILE A 95 -21.62 -18.01 5.32
CA ILE A 95 -22.82 -18.67 4.80
C ILE A 95 -23.98 -18.63 5.82
N HIS A 96 -23.69 -18.63 7.12
CA HIS A 96 -24.69 -18.56 8.18
C HIS A 96 -25.38 -17.20 8.31
N ILE A 97 -24.83 -16.17 7.64
CA ILE A 97 -25.41 -14.82 7.54
C ILE A 97 -25.68 -14.45 6.07
N HIS A 98 -25.86 -15.45 5.20
CA HIS A 98 -26.12 -15.29 3.76
C HIS A 98 -25.04 -14.49 3.01
N LEU A 99 -23.80 -14.51 3.50
CA LEU A 99 -22.66 -13.86 2.85
C LEU A 99 -21.95 -14.89 1.96
N ASN A 100 -21.66 -14.50 0.70
CA ASN A 100 -20.84 -15.32 -0.19
C ASN A 100 -19.42 -15.43 0.37
N PRO A 101 -18.87 -16.61 0.67
CA PRO A 101 -17.51 -16.75 1.20
C PRO A 101 -16.40 -16.27 0.24
N LEU A 102 -16.69 -16.14 -1.04
CA LEU A 102 -15.77 -15.65 -2.08
C LEU A 102 -15.81 -14.12 -2.24
N PHE A 103 -16.36 -13.40 -1.26
CA PHE A 103 -16.38 -11.95 -1.31
C PHE A 103 -14.97 -11.35 -1.45
N GLU A 104 -14.87 -10.27 -2.20
CA GLU A 104 -13.66 -9.46 -2.28
C GLU A 104 -13.71 -8.31 -1.27
N VAL A 105 -12.52 -7.90 -0.79
CA VAL A 105 -12.41 -6.75 0.11
C VAL A 105 -11.89 -5.57 -0.71
N ILE A 106 -12.70 -4.52 -0.81
CA ILE A 106 -12.32 -3.29 -1.50
C ILE A 106 -11.51 -2.38 -0.59
N ASP A 107 -10.55 -1.69 -1.18
CA ASP A 107 -9.74 -0.69 -0.51
C ASP A 107 -10.48 0.65 -0.34
N GLU A 108 -9.91 1.56 0.45
CA GLU A 108 -10.51 2.86 0.76
C GLU A 108 -10.75 3.72 -0.50
N PRO A 109 -9.83 3.81 -1.50
CA PRO A 109 -10.08 4.49 -2.77
C PRO A 109 -11.29 3.97 -3.54
N THR A 110 -11.42 2.66 -3.66
CA THR A 110 -12.54 2.02 -4.36
C THR A 110 -13.86 2.23 -3.60
N ALA A 111 -13.83 2.11 -2.27
CA ALA A 111 -14.99 2.38 -1.43
C ALA A 111 -15.47 3.83 -1.58
N LEU A 112 -14.54 4.80 -1.55
CA LEU A 112 -14.85 6.22 -1.74
C LEU A 112 -15.44 6.50 -3.12
N SER A 113 -14.90 5.87 -4.17
CA SER A 113 -15.43 6.00 -5.54
C SER A 113 -16.88 5.48 -5.63
N TYR A 114 -17.18 4.34 -5.04
CA TYR A 114 -18.55 3.78 -5.02
C TYR A 114 -19.51 4.66 -4.20
N GLN A 115 -19.08 5.17 -3.05
CA GLN A 115 -19.86 6.10 -2.24
C GLN A 115 -20.18 7.38 -3.00
N ASN A 116 -19.19 7.97 -3.69
CA ASN A 116 -19.38 9.16 -4.51
C ASN A 116 -20.35 8.89 -5.67
N GLU A 117 -20.20 7.77 -6.39
CA GLU A 117 -21.09 7.35 -7.48
C GLU A 117 -22.54 7.24 -7.01
N ILE A 118 -22.76 6.68 -5.81
CA ILE A 118 -24.12 6.57 -5.23
C ILE A 118 -24.72 7.94 -4.94
N ILE A 119 -23.94 8.83 -4.31
CA ILE A 119 -24.41 10.17 -3.97
C ILE A 119 -24.74 10.95 -5.25
N GLU A 120 -23.92 10.85 -6.30
CA GLU A 120 -24.15 11.53 -7.56
C GLU A 120 -25.38 11.02 -8.31
N LYS A 121 -25.55 9.71 -8.39
CA LYS A 121 -26.72 9.09 -9.04
C LYS A 121 -28.04 9.33 -8.32
N ASN A 122 -27.97 9.60 -7.04
CA ASN A 122 -29.15 9.74 -6.18
C ASN A 122 -29.23 11.13 -5.52
N ILE A 123 -28.68 12.13 -6.18
CA ILE A 123 -28.63 13.51 -5.65
C ILE A 123 -30.01 14.08 -5.37
N ASP A 124 -31.02 13.62 -6.12
CA ASP A 124 -32.43 14.02 -5.99
C ASP A 124 -33.08 13.53 -4.68
N LEU A 125 -32.43 12.58 -3.96
CA LEU A 125 -32.89 12.15 -2.62
C LEU A 125 -32.51 13.15 -1.53
N ILE A 126 -31.67 14.12 -1.82
CA ILE A 126 -31.29 15.17 -0.86
C ILE A 126 -32.39 16.21 -0.79
N PRO A 127 -33.07 16.44 0.36
CA PRO A 127 -34.11 17.42 0.52
C PRO A 127 -33.66 18.85 0.14
N GLU A 128 -34.52 19.58 -0.55
CA GLU A 128 -34.25 20.94 -1.01
C GLU A 128 -33.82 21.88 0.14
N GLU A 129 -34.33 21.67 1.33
CA GLU A 129 -33.97 22.42 2.53
C GLU A 129 -32.50 22.30 2.89
N LEU A 130 -31.91 21.11 2.75
CA LEU A 130 -30.48 20.88 2.95
C LEU A 130 -29.65 21.59 1.86
N VAL A 131 -30.12 21.53 0.61
CA VAL A 131 -29.46 22.17 -0.54
C VAL A 131 -29.50 23.68 -0.43
N ARG A 132 -30.59 24.26 0.08
CA ARG A 132 -30.73 25.70 0.33
C ARG A 132 -29.78 26.20 1.44
N GLU A 133 -29.57 25.39 2.46
CA GLU A 133 -28.68 25.75 3.59
C GLU A 133 -27.21 25.53 3.27
N TYR A 134 -26.87 24.41 2.61
CA TYR A 134 -25.51 24.01 2.28
C TYR A 134 -25.34 23.87 0.77
N SER A 135 -24.16 24.18 0.22
CA SER A 135 -23.90 23.86 -1.20
C SER A 135 -23.84 22.35 -1.43
N LEU A 136 -24.17 21.88 -2.63
CA LEU A 136 -24.08 20.47 -3.01
C LEU A 136 -22.68 19.88 -2.78
N PHE A 137 -21.64 20.68 -3.01
CA PHE A 137 -20.26 20.29 -2.73
C PHE A 137 -20.03 19.97 -1.25
N HIS A 138 -20.53 20.80 -0.34
CA HIS A 138 -20.44 20.54 1.10
C HIS A 138 -21.28 19.33 1.53
N LEU A 139 -22.48 19.17 0.97
CA LEU A 139 -23.35 18.02 1.27
C LEU A 139 -22.72 16.71 0.81
N LYS A 140 -22.14 16.66 -0.40
CA LYS A 140 -21.39 15.49 -0.86
C LYS A 140 -20.29 15.11 0.12
N ARG A 141 -19.45 16.05 0.53
CA ARG A 141 -18.38 15.81 1.51
C ARG A 141 -18.90 15.32 2.86
N ILE A 142 -20.00 15.86 3.34
CA ILE A 142 -20.64 15.43 4.58
C ILE A 142 -21.10 13.98 4.43
N PHE A 143 -21.87 13.63 3.39
CA PHE A 143 -22.38 12.28 3.19
C PHE A 143 -21.28 11.26 2.93
N LEU A 144 -20.22 11.59 2.21
CA LEU A 144 -19.04 10.74 2.09
C LEU A 144 -18.40 10.44 3.44
N SER A 145 -18.22 11.47 4.27
CA SER A 145 -17.70 11.30 5.63
C SER A 145 -18.60 10.42 6.50
N LEU A 146 -19.91 10.54 6.36
CA LEU A 146 -20.88 9.69 7.06
C LEU A 146 -20.84 8.24 6.57
N LEU A 147 -20.76 8.02 5.26
CA LEU A 147 -20.69 6.70 4.65
C LEU A 147 -19.36 5.98 4.90
N SER A 148 -18.28 6.71 5.12
CA SER A 148 -16.97 6.13 5.44
C SER A 148 -16.84 5.67 6.91
N ASP A 149 -17.75 6.08 7.81
CA ASP A 149 -17.77 5.69 9.23
C ASP A 149 -19.25 5.48 9.67
N ARG A 150 -19.90 4.53 9.00
CA ARG A 150 -21.37 4.32 9.08
C ARG A 150 -21.85 3.93 10.48
N GLU A 151 -21.16 2.98 11.10
CA GLU A 151 -21.54 2.47 12.42
C GLU A 151 -21.45 3.56 13.50
N ARG A 152 -20.40 4.38 13.41
CA ARG A 152 -20.25 5.53 14.30
C ARG A 152 -21.28 6.61 13.99
N ALA A 153 -21.50 6.95 12.71
CA ALA A 153 -22.50 7.93 12.31
C ALA A 153 -23.91 7.53 12.83
N LYS A 154 -24.30 6.26 12.67
CA LYS A 154 -25.54 5.71 13.19
C LYS A 154 -25.66 5.89 14.70
N LYS A 155 -24.64 5.45 15.47
CA LYS A 155 -24.61 5.61 16.93
C LYS A 155 -24.69 7.07 17.38
N VAL A 156 -24.07 8.00 16.65
CA VAL A 156 -24.09 9.43 16.95
C VAL A 156 -25.47 10.04 16.70
N PHE A 157 -26.13 9.68 15.58
CA PHE A 157 -27.51 10.10 15.32
C PHE A 157 -28.51 9.55 16.36
N GLU A 158 -28.33 8.30 16.81
CA GLU A 158 -29.17 7.67 17.83
C GLU A 158 -29.00 8.33 19.22
N LYS A 159 -27.78 8.76 19.54
CA LYS A 159 -27.44 9.43 20.82
C LYS A 159 -27.69 10.93 20.81
N HIS A 160 -28.08 11.51 19.66
CA HIS A 160 -28.34 12.95 19.60
C HIS A 160 -29.52 13.32 20.50
N PRO A 161 -29.36 14.27 21.46
CA PRO A 161 -30.44 14.63 22.40
C PRO A 161 -31.58 15.32 21.67
N ARG A 162 -32.79 15.14 22.18
CA ARG A 162 -33.97 15.84 21.70
C ARG A 162 -33.88 17.33 22.08
N PHE A 163 -34.68 18.15 21.41
CA PHE A 163 -34.74 19.58 21.68
C PHE A 163 -34.99 19.88 23.17
N ASP A 164 -35.95 19.21 23.81
CA ASP A 164 -36.28 19.41 25.22
C ASP A 164 -35.13 19.05 26.16
N GLU A 165 -34.32 18.06 25.81
CA GLU A 165 -33.12 17.66 26.56
C GLU A 165 -32.01 18.70 26.41
N ILE A 166 -31.88 19.27 25.21
CA ILE A 166 -30.91 20.38 24.96
C ILE A 166 -31.32 21.62 25.72
N LEU A 167 -32.63 21.97 25.73
CA LEU A 167 -33.16 23.11 26.47
C LEU A 167 -32.93 22.95 27.96
N LYS A 168 -33.28 21.78 28.53
CA LYS A 168 -33.03 21.47 29.93
C LYS A 168 -31.53 21.56 30.27
N PHE A 169 -30.67 20.98 29.41
CA PHE A 169 -29.21 21.07 29.58
C PHE A 169 -28.74 22.55 29.60
N PHE A 170 -29.30 23.39 28.73
CA PHE A 170 -29.02 24.85 28.75
C PHE A 170 -29.41 25.47 30.05
N GLU A 171 -30.66 25.25 30.54
CA GLU A 171 -31.17 25.82 31.78
C GLU A 171 -30.32 25.44 32.99
N GLU A 172 -29.82 24.19 33.04
CA GLU A 172 -29.01 23.65 34.13
C GLU A 172 -27.55 24.15 34.09
N ASN A 173 -27.00 24.47 32.91
CA ASN A 173 -25.59 24.76 32.71
C ASN A 173 -25.26 26.16 32.16
N LYS A 174 -26.26 27.03 31.94
CA LYS A 174 -26.09 28.37 31.40
C LYS A 174 -25.12 29.20 32.22
N LYS A 175 -24.20 29.88 31.55
CA LYS A 175 -23.29 30.87 32.13
C LYS A 175 -23.69 32.29 31.71
N GLU A 176 -23.21 33.27 32.45
CA GLU A 176 -23.39 34.66 32.07
C GLU A 176 -22.81 34.91 30.66
N GLY A 177 -23.66 35.39 29.73
CA GLY A 177 -23.29 35.60 28.31
C GLY A 177 -23.66 34.44 27.36
N ASP A 178 -24.13 33.26 27.84
CA ASP A 178 -24.60 32.19 26.97
C ASP A 178 -25.97 32.57 26.37
N ALA A 179 -26.10 32.50 25.04
CA ALA A 179 -27.34 32.74 24.31
C ALA A 179 -27.90 31.42 23.75
N PHE A 180 -29.21 31.21 23.96
CA PHE A 180 -29.97 30.13 23.38
C PHE A 180 -30.99 30.67 22.40
N GLU A 181 -30.80 30.37 21.10
CA GLU A 181 -31.73 30.78 20.04
C GLU A 181 -32.68 29.61 19.72
N GLU A 182 -33.85 29.59 20.36
CA GLU A 182 -34.81 28.48 20.28
C GLU A 182 -35.22 28.15 18.84
N ALA A 183 -35.42 29.16 17.98
CA ALA A 183 -35.76 28.95 16.57
C ALA A 183 -34.63 28.27 15.79
N LEU A 184 -33.37 28.64 16.09
CA LEU A 184 -32.20 28.06 15.46
C LEU A 184 -32.00 26.58 15.89
N GLU A 185 -32.20 26.28 17.16
CA GLU A 185 -32.11 24.90 17.69
C GLU A 185 -33.21 24.01 17.14
N LYS A 186 -34.46 24.48 17.04
CA LYS A 186 -35.58 23.76 16.42
C LYS A 186 -35.29 23.48 14.92
N LYS A 187 -34.80 24.49 14.19
CA LYS A 187 -34.35 24.32 12.80
C LYS A 187 -33.24 23.26 12.72
N ALA A 188 -32.27 23.29 13.63
CA ALA A 188 -31.17 22.31 13.67
C ALA A 188 -31.69 20.88 13.90
N GLN A 189 -32.62 20.69 14.83
CA GLN A 189 -33.21 19.38 15.11
C GLN A 189 -33.91 18.80 13.88
N HIS A 190 -34.64 19.64 13.12
CA HIS A 190 -35.26 19.21 11.88
C HIS A 190 -34.22 18.82 10.81
N MET A 191 -33.21 19.67 10.62
CA MET A 191 -32.12 19.40 9.67
C MET A 191 -31.33 18.13 10.02
N ILE A 192 -31.07 17.87 11.29
CA ILE A 192 -30.40 16.64 11.75
C ILE A 192 -31.24 15.41 11.40
N THR A 193 -32.56 15.50 11.55
CA THR A 193 -33.47 14.43 11.14
C THR A 193 -33.38 14.17 9.63
N SER A 194 -33.38 15.24 8.82
CA SER A 194 -33.21 15.14 7.36
C SER A 194 -31.85 14.54 6.98
N PHE A 195 -30.75 14.96 7.64
CA PHE A 195 -29.45 14.35 7.45
C PHE A 195 -29.42 12.85 7.77
N LYS A 196 -30.04 12.46 8.88
CA LYS A 196 -30.15 11.07 9.28
C LYS A 196 -30.90 10.23 8.24
N GLN A 197 -32.04 10.69 7.76
CA GLN A 197 -32.86 10.00 6.75
C GLN A 197 -32.08 9.79 5.44
N VAL A 198 -31.44 10.82 4.92
CA VAL A 198 -30.63 10.72 3.70
C VAL A 198 -29.42 9.79 3.91
N PHE A 199 -28.77 9.87 5.06
CA PHE A 199 -27.69 8.96 5.41
C PHE A 199 -28.14 7.49 5.44
N GLU A 200 -29.29 7.20 6.03
CA GLU A 200 -29.87 5.84 6.09
C GLU A 200 -30.20 5.33 4.68
N MET A 201 -30.78 6.18 3.81
CA MET A 201 -31.05 5.84 2.40
C MET A 201 -29.76 5.55 1.63
N PHE A 202 -28.78 6.44 1.70
CA PHE A 202 -27.50 6.21 1.01
C PHE A 202 -26.73 4.99 1.56
N SER A 203 -26.82 4.72 2.86
CA SER A 203 -26.22 3.55 3.46
C SER A 203 -26.88 2.25 2.95
N ALA A 204 -28.20 2.24 2.78
CA ALA A 204 -28.92 1.11 2.21
C ALA A 204 -28.53 0.87 0.75
N ILE A 205 -28.53 1.92 -0.10
CA ILE A 205 -28.14 1.83 -1.51
C ILE A 205 -26.68 1.36 -1.63
N TYR A 206 -25.79 1.83 -0.74
CA TYR A 206 -24.40 1.40 -0.73
C TYR A 206 -24.24 -0.07 -0.35
N GLN A 207 -25.01 -0.54 0.61
CA GLN A 207 -25.03 -1.95 1.00
C GLN A 207 -25.55 -2.84 -0.12
N ASP A 208 -26.61 -2.42 -0.83
CA ASP A 208 -27.15 -3.14 -1.98
C ASP A 208 -26.12 -3.22 -3.12
N LEU A 209 -25.45 -2.12 -3.45
CA LEU A 209 -24.37 -2.11 -4.45
C LEU A 209 -23.24 -3.06 -4.10
N LYS A 210 -22.80 -3.07 -2.83
CA LYS A 210 -21.73 -3.98 -2.37
C LYS A 210 -22.18 -5.44 -2.46
N THR A 211 -23.44 -5.71 -2.13
CA THR A 211 -24.02 -7.05 -2.21
C THR A 211 -24.12 -7.54 -3.66
N GLU A 212 -24.57 -6.68 -4.58
CA GLU A 212 -24.63 -6.97 -6.01
C GLU A 212 -23.23 -7.29 -6.58
N LYS A 213 -22.22 -6.51 -6.18
CA LYS A 213 -20.84 -6.70 -6.63
C LYS A 213 -20.09 -7.84 -5.90
N GLY A 214 -20.66 -8.40 -4.84
CA GLY A 214 -20.01 -9.42 -4.02
C GLY A 214 -18.79 -8.91 -3.25
N VAL A 215 -18.80 -7.65 -2.84
CA VAL A 215 -17.66 -6.99 -2.17
C VAL A 215 -18.01 -6.52 -0.77
N LEU A 216 -16.99 -6.41 0.10
CA LEU A 216 -17.08 -5.79 1.43
C LEU A 216 -16.02 -4.72 1.57
N ASP A 217 -16.31 -3.65 2.30
CA ASP A 217 -15.30 -2.70 2.78
C ASP A 217 -14.77 -3.11 4.18
N PHE A 218 -13.78 -2.36 4.69
CA PHE A 218 -13.16 -2.68 5.98
C PHE A 218 -14.13 -2.59 7.16
N GLU A 219 -15.10 -1.68 7.11
CA GLU A 219 -16.11 -1.53 8.16
C GLU A 219 -17.07 -2.72 8.20
N ASP A 220 -17.50 -3.22 7.01
CA ASP A 220 -18.33 -4.41 6.91
C ASP A 220 -17.69 -5.65 7.54
N LEU A 221 -16.37 -5.79 7.39
CA LEU A 221 -15.64 -6.93 7.97
C LEU A 221 -15.85 -7.00 9.50
N LEU A 222 -15.72 -5.85 10.16
CA LEU A 222 -15.87 -5.77 11.62
C LEU A 222 -17.33 -5.94 12.03
N GLU A 223 -18.26 -5.21 11.39
CA GLU A 223 -19.69 -5.24 11.74
C GLU A 223 -20.27 -6.63 11.55
N LYS A 224 -20.06 -7.25 10.37
CA LYS A 224 -20.57 -8.58 10.06
C LYS A 224 -19.93 -9.68 10.91
N ALA A 225 -18.63 -9.57 11.23
CA ALA A 225 -17.95 -10.51 12.11
C ALA A 225 -18.48 -10.42 13.55
N ARG A 226 -18.66 -9.19 14.08
CA ARG A 226 -19.29 -8.98 15.40
C ARG A 226 -20.70 -9.56 15.45
N ASN A 227 -21.54 -9.27 14.44
CA ASN A 227 -22.91 -9.75 14.36
C ASN A 227 -22.94 -11.29 14.25
N LEU A 228 -22.09 -11.90 13.43
CA LEU A 228 -21.93 -13.35 13.32
C LEU A 228 -21.61 -13.99 14.67
N LEU A 229 -20.62 -13.48 15.40
CA LEU A 229 -20.24 -14.02 16.72
C LEU A 229 -21.34 -13.82 17.76
N ARG A 230 -22.06 -12.68 17.74
CA ARG A 230 -23.13 -12.38 18.68
C ARG A 230 -24.35 -13.28 18.45
N ASP A 231 -24.74 -13.47 17.19
CA ASP A 231 -26.01 -14.09 16.82
C ASP A 231 -25.86 -15.61 16.63
N GLN A 232 -24.70 -16.12 16.20
CA GLN A 232 -24.40 -17.54 15.97
C GLN A 232 -23.60 -18.15 17.15
N LYS A 233 -24.29 -18.48 18.22
CA LYS A 233 -23.68 -19.00 19.46
C LYS A 233 -22.85 -20.27 19.28
N ASN A 234 -23.17 -21.10 18.28
CA ASN A 234 -22.39 -22.31 17.99
C ASN A 234 -21.00 -21.97 17.43
N ILE A 235 -20.93 -20.99 16.53
CA ILE A 235 -19.65 -20.50 15.97
C ILE A 235 -18.81 -19.85 17.07
N LEU A 236 -19.44 -19.01 17.90
CA LEU A 236 -18.75 -18.41 19.03
C LEU A 236 -18.15 -19.48 19.96
N LYS A 237 -18.92 -20.52 20.32
CA LYS A 237 -18.44 -21.63 21.15
C LYS A 237 -17.33 -22.44 20.50
N GLU A 238 -17.37 -22.64 19.18
CA GLU A 238 -16.28 -23.28 18.43
C GLU A 238 -14.95 -22.54 18.66
N TYR A 239 -14.89 -21.23 18.42
CA TYR A 239 -13.70 -20.43 18.66
C TYR A 239 -13.30 -20.39 20.14
N GLN A 240 -14.26 -20.25 21.04
CA GLN A 240 -14.03 -20.26 22.49
C GLN A 240 -13.47 -21.58 23.02
N SER A 241 -13.82 -22.71 22.40
CA SER A 241 -13.27 -24.01 22.76
C SER A 241 -11.89 -24.28 22.18
N GLN A 242 -11.64 -23.74 20.98
CA GLN A 242 -10.36 -23.91 20.27
C GLN A 242 -9.26 -23.04 20.86
N LEU A 243 -9.54 -21.76 21.11
CA LEU A 243 -8.55 -20.80 21.55
C LEU A 243 -8.19 -20.98 23.03
N LYS A 244 -6.89 -20.85 23.36
CA LYS A 244 -6.37 -20.83 24.73
C LYS A 244 -5.67 -19.54 25.07
N LEU A 245 -5.05 -18.90 24.08
CA LEU A 245 -4.31 -17.65 24.22
C LEU A 245 -4.70 -16.68 23.12
N MET A 246 -5.18 -15.52 23.51
CA MET A 246 -5.43 -14.39 22.61
C MET A 246 -4.50 -13.24 22.97
N MET A 247 -3.71 -12.80 22.00
CA MET A 247 -2.72 -11.72 22.16
C MET A 247 -3.14 -10.55 21.27
N VAL A 248 -3.15 -9.34 21.84
CA VAL A 248 -3.53 -8.12 21.08
C VAL A 248 -2.48 -7.04 21.31
N ASP A 249 -1.80 -6.65 20.24
CA ASP A 249 -0.80 -5.58 20.24
C ASP A 249 -1.43 -4.22 19.96
N GLU A 250 -0.77 -3.15 20.43
CA GLU A 250 -1.19 -1.74 20.24
C GLU A 250 -2.68 -1.50 20.57
N PHE A 251 -3.17 -2.13 21.65
CA PHE A 251 -4.59 -2.12 22.02
C PHE A 251 -5.16 -0.71 22.27
N GLN A 252 -4.30 0.28 22.58
CA GLN A 252 -4.72 1.67 22.73
C GLN A 252 -5.24 2.33 21.42
N ASP A 253 -5.04 1.68 20.28
CA ASP A 253 -5.54 2.14 18.98
C ASP A 253 -6.82 1.41 18.54
N THR A 254 -7.35 0.54 19.38
CA THR A 254 -8.56 -0.25 19.16
C THR A 254 -9.80 0.64 19.35
N ASP A 255 -10.76 0.50 18.44
CA ASP A 255 -12.08 1.10 18.57
C ASP A 255 -13.07 0.22 19.40
N GLU A 256 -14.28 0.75 19.67
CA GLU A 256 -15.27 0.03 20.47
C GLU A 256 -15.77 -1.25 19.80
N LEU A 257 -15.89 -1.28 18.46
CA LEU A 257 -16.35 -2.45 17.71
C LEU A 257 -15.32 -3.59 17.75
N GLN A 258 -14.06 -3.24 17.59
CA GLN A 258 -12.94 -4.17 17.70
C GLN A 258 -12.83 -4.74 19.12
N LYS A 259 -12.98 -3.90 20.15
CA LYS A 259 -13.03 -4.32 21.55
C LYS A 259 -14.18 -5.31 21.78
N GLU A 260 -15.39 -5.01 21.28
CA GLU A 260 -16.57 -5.89 21.42
C GLU A 260 -16.30 -7.29 20.83
N ILE A 261 -15.61 -7.37 19.69
CA ILE A 261 -15.21 -8.65 19.08
C ILE A 261 -14.28 -9.43 20.02
N VAL A 262 -13.26 -8.76 20.60
CA VAL A 262 -12.33 -9.39 21.55
C VAL A 262 -13.09 -9.87 22.81
N GLU A 263 -13.97 -9.03 23.36
CA GLU A 263 -14.76 -9.38 24.56
C GLU A 263 -15.71 -10.55 24.31
N LEU A 264 -16.35 -10.62 23.12
CA LEU A 264 -17.19 -11.77 22.74
C LEU A 264 -16.39 -13.07 22.73
N LEU A 265 -15.17 -13.06 22.21
CA LEU A 265 -14.32 -14.24 22.11
C LEU A 265 -13.84 -14.71 23.50
N VAL A 266 -13.43 -13.78 24.37
CA VAL A 266 -12.79 -14.10 25.65
C VAL A 266 -13.79 -14.20 26.81
N GLY A 267 -14.94 -13.49 26.74
CA GLY A 267 -15.86 -13.34 27.85
C GLY A 267 -16.42 -14.66 28.39
N GLY A 268 -16.24 -14.93 29.68
CA GLY A 268 -16.73 -16.12 30.38
C GLY A 268 -16.05 -17.43 29.98
N THR A 269 -14.85 -17.37 29.41
CA THR A 269 -14.08 -18.52 28.91
C THR A 269 -12.74 -18.65 29.64
N PRO A 270 -12.07 -19.83 29.58
CA PRO A 270 -10.71 -20.00 30.11
C PRO A 270 -9.61 -19.46 29.18
N ILE A 271 -9.94 -18.66 28.16
CA ILE A 271 -8.97 -18.06 27.23
C ILE A 271 -8.19 -16.98 27.97
N HIS A 272 -6.88 -17.11 27.98
CA HIS A 272 -6.00 -16.08 28.53
C HIS A 272 -5.85 -14.95 27.53
N LEU A 273 -6.29 -13.74 27.90
CA LEU A 273 -6.13 -12.53 27.10
C LEU A 273 -4.82 -11.83 27.51
N PHE A 274 -3.96 -11.59 26.53
CA PHE A 274 -2.74 -10.81 26.69
C PHE A 274 -2.82 -9.53 25.87
N VAL A 275 -3.06 -8.40 26.53
CA VAL A 275 -3.18 -7.09 25.93
C VAL A 275 -1.88 -6.31 26.13
N VAL A 276 -1.35 -5.76 25.06
CA VAL A 276 -0.16 -4.92 25.07
C VAL A 276 -0.47 -3.55 24.50
N GLY A 277 0.00 -2.49 25.18
CA GLY A 277 -0.22 -1.14 24.68
C GLY A 277 0.45 -0.03 25.50
N ASP A 278 0.40 1.18 24.96
CA ASP A 278 0.82 2.42 25.63
C ASP A 278 -0.27 3.49 25.46
N PRO A 279 -1.09 3.77 26.48
CA PRO A 279 -2.14 4.78 26.40
C PRO A 279 -1.63 6.17 25.99
N LYS A 280 -0.36 6.48 26.30
CA LYS A 280 0.30 7.73 25.90
C LYS A 280 0.59 7.82 24.40
N GLN A 281 0.52 6.69 23.67
CA GLN A 281 0.69 6.62 22.23
C GLN A 281 -0.63 6.46 21.46
N SER A 282 -1.79 6.61 22.10
CA SER A 282 -3.10 6.63 21.44
C SER A 282 -3.30 7.96 20.71
N ILE A 283 -3.11 7.94 19.39
CA ILE A 283 -3.18 9.12 18.51
C ILE A 283 -4.08 8.92 17.28
N TYR A 284 -4.90 7.86 17.24
CA TYR A 284 -5.80 7.55 16.13
C TYR A 284 -7.28 7.82 16.46
N ARG A 285 -7.57 8.82 17.32
CA ARG A 285 -8.93 9.20 17.68
C ARG A 285 -9.78 9.57 16.45
N PHE A 286 -9.16 10.18 15.44
CA PHE A 286 -9.82 10.50 14.17
C PHE A 286 -10.27 9.26 13.38
N ARG A 287 -9.71 8.07 13.68
CA ARG A 287 -10.12 6.75 13.16
C ARG A 287 -11.04 5.98 14.11
N GLY A 288 -11.55 6.61 15.16
CA GLY A 288 -12.45 5.99 16.13
C GLY A 288 -11.78 5.39 17.37
N ALA A 289 -10.46 5.32 17.43
CA ALA A 289 -9.75 4.86 18.62
C ALA A 289 -10.05 5.74 19.85
N GLN A 290 -10.28 5.11 20.99
CA GLN A 290 -10.59 5.78 22.25
C GLN A 290 -9.66 5.28 23.35
N VAL A 291 -8.95 6.18 24.03
CA VAL A 291 -8.05 5.81 25.14
C VAL A 291 -8.78 5.08 26.24
N GLU A 292 -10.05 5.43 26.46
CA GLU A 292 -10.92 4.83 27.46
C GLU A 292 -11.10 3.31 27.20
N VAL A 293 -11.05 2.87 25.94
CA VAL A 293 -11.17 1.45 25.56
C VAL A 293 -10.03 0.63 26.19
N PHE A 294 -8.80 1.14 26.17
CA PHE A 294 -7.65 0.49 26.81
C PHE A 294 -7.84 0.43 28.33
N SER A 295 -8.20 1.55 28.96
CA SER A 295 -8.41 1.63 30.41
C SER A 295 -9.53 0.70 30.87
N ASN A 296 -10.66 0.67 30.16
CA ASN A 296 -11.77 -0.21 30.45
C ASN A 296 -11.40 -1.70 30.32
N MET A 297 -10.60 -2.06 29.31
CA MET A 297 -10.11 -3.43 29.13
C MET A 297 -9.15 -3.83 30.28
N ARG A 298 -8.21 -2.96 30.64
CA ARG A 298 -7.32 -3.16 31.79
C ARG A 298 -8.13 -3.40 33.08
N ASP A 299 -9.09 -2.55 33.36
CA ASP A 299 -9.93 -2.64 34.56
C ASP A 299 -10.79 -3.91 34.56
N SER A 300 -11.26 -4.35 33.39
CA SER A 300 -11.95 -5.63 33.21
C SER A 300 -11.03 -6.82 33.51
N ILE A 301 -9.80 -6.80 32.98
CA ILE A 301 -8.79 -7.84 33.25
C ILE A 301 -8.53 -7.94 34.75
N LEU A 302 -8.29 -6.81 35.43
CA LEU A 302 -8.00 -6.77 36.86
C LEU A 302 -9.21 -7.25 37.71
N LYS A 303 -10.44 -6.82 37.37
CA LYS A 303 -11.65 -7.29 38.01
C LYS A 303 -11.84 -8.80 37.95
N ASN A 304 -11.43 -9.41 36.84
CA ASN A 304 -11.54 -10.85 36.61
C ASN A 304 -10.32 -11.64 37.13
N GLY A 305 -9.53 -11.07 38.04
CA GLY A 305 -8.38 -11.75 38.67
C GLY A 305 -7.13 -11.81 37.80
N GLY A 306 -7.07 -11.02 36.74
CA GLY A 306 -5.86 -10.88 35.91
C GLY A 306 -4.81 -9.95 36.52
N ALA A 307 -3.70 -9.77 35.82
CA ALA A 307 -2.55 -8.97 36.31
C ALA A 307 -2.26 -7.79 35.36
N GLU A 308 -1.56 -6.77 35.88
CA GLU A 308 -0.96 -5.70 35.11
C GLU A 308 0.54 -5.61 35.36
N TYR A 309 1.34 -5.50 34.30
CA TYR A 309 2.79 -5.24 34.40
C TYR A 309 3.15 -4.00 33.59
N PHE A 310 4.24 -3.31 34.02
CA PHE A 310 4.71 -2.08 33.39
C PHE A 310 6.12 -2.27 32.84
N LEU A 311 6.32 -2.05 31.52
CA LEU A 311 7.65 -1.99 30.91
C LEU A 311 8.14 -0.54 30.93
N GLN A 312 9.25 -0.31 31.62
CA GLN A 312 9.85 1.02 31.81
C GLN A 312 11.23 1.16 31.15
N ASP A 313 11.95 0.04 30.95
CA ASP A 313 13.30 0.05 30.41
C ASP A 313 13.30 0.43 28.93
N ASN A 314 13.86 1.60 28.59
CA ASN A 314 13.95 2.09 27.24
C ASN A 314 15.30 1.71 26.60
N TYR A 315 15.21 1.05 25.43
CA TYR A 315 16.35 0.58 24.65
C TYR A 315 16.54 1.37 23.35
N ARG A 316 15.87 2.51 23.20
CA ARG A 316 15.83 3.31 21.96
C ARG A 316 16.64 4.58 22.07
N SER A 317 16.34 5.42 23.03
CA SER A 317 16.76 6.82 23.10
C SER A 317 17.88 7.03 24.12
N GLY A 318 18.75 8.00 23.85
CA GLY A 318 19.84 8.35 24.75
C GLY A 318 19.38 8.97 26.08
N SER A 319 20.29 9.11 26.99
CA SER A 319 20.01 9.46 28.41
C SER A 319 19.45 10.88 28.60
N HIS A 320 19.92 11.88 27.81
CA HIS A 320 19.39 13.24 27.87
C HIS A 320 17.96 13.32 27.36
N ILE A 321 17.68 12.61 26.22
CA ILE A 321 16.33 12.53 25.66
C ILE A 321 15.37 11.88 26.66
N ILE A 322 15.76 10.79 27.34
CA ILE A 322 14.90 10.14 28.36
C ILE A 322 14.66 11.06 29.56
N ARG A 323 15.69 11.75 30.06
CA ARG A 323 15.52 12.73 31.15
C ARG A 323 14.59 13.86 30.76
N PHE A 324 14.72 14.38 29.54
CA PHE A 324 13.83 15.40 29.00
C PHE A 324 12.39 14.90 28.91
N ILE A 325 12.17 13.71 28.35
CA ILE A 325 10.85 13.07 28.25
C ILE A 325 10.21 12.93 29.64
N ASN A 326 10.92 12.36 30.60
CA ASN A 326 10.39 12.16 31.97
C ASN A 326 10.03 13.48 32.63
N SER A 327 10.92 14.47 32.58
CA SER A 327 10.70 15.77 33.19
C SER A 327 9.53 16.55 32.56
N LEU A 328 9.43 16.52 31.22
CA LEU A 328 8.37 17.22 30.51
C LEU A 328 7.02 16.51 30.67
N PHE A 329 6.97 15.24 30.33
CA PHE A 329 5.70 14.52 30.27
C PHE A 329 5.19 14.09 31.64
N GLY A 330 6.03 13.98 32.65
CA GLY A 330 5.60 13.90 34.04
C GLY A 330 4.73 15.06 34.47
N LYS A 331 5.03 16.30 33.99
CA LYS A 331 4.20 17.50 34.25
C LYS A 331 3.01 17.61 33.29
N VAL A 332 3.22 17.33 32.00
CA VAL A 332 2.16 17.46 30.97
C VAL A 332 1.01 16.49 31.19
N PHE A 333 1.28 15.27 31.68
CA PHE A 333 0.25 14.26 31.97
C PHE A 333 -0.27 14.29 33.43
N ALA A 334 0.30 15.11 34.33
CA ALA A 334 -0.10 15.15 35.73
C ALA A 334 -1.60 15.36 35.98
N ASN A 335 -2.27 16.13 35.08
CA ASN A 335 -3.69 16.45 35.18
C ASN A 335 -4.52 15.79 34.06
N THR A 336 -4.12 14.61 33.57
CA THR A 336 -4.85 13.86 32.57
C THR A 336 -5.36 12.53 33.13
N SER A 337 -6.26 11.88 32.42
CA SER A 337 -6.77 10.55 32.81
C SER A 337 -5.72 9.41 32.68
N ILE A 338 -4.57 9.70 32.06
CA ILE A 338 -3.51 8.73 31.78
C ILE A 338 -2.34 8.95 32.76
N PRO A 339 -2.05 7.99 33.63
CA PRO A 339 -0.90 8.12 34.54
C PRO A 339 0.41 8.07 33.75
N TYR A 340 1.34 8.97 34.08
CA TYR A 340 2.68 8.92 33.53
C TYR A 340 3.56 7.99 34.36
N VAL A 341 4.22 7.05 33.68
CA VAL A 341 5.22 6.16 34.30
C VAL A 341 6.57 6.51 33.67
N GLU A 342 7.58 6.78 34.52
CA GLU A 342 8.90 7.20 34.08
C GLU A 342 9.62 6.07 33.30
N LEU A 343 10.37 6.46 32.27
CA LEU A 343 11.21 5.58 31.49
C LEU A 343 12.61 5.51 32.12
N ILE A 344 13.17 4.30 32.09
CA ILE A 344 14.53 4.03 32.56
C ILE A 344 15.44 3.88 31.35
N ASN A 345 16.51 4.66 31.28
CA ASN A 345 17.47 4.56 30.19
C ASN A 345 18.33 3.30 30.29
N ASN A 346 18.39 2.53 29.23
CA ASN A 346 19.23 1.32 29.09
C ASN A 346 20.07 1.36 27.79
N THR A 347 20.49 2.56 27.37
CA THR A 347 21.35 2.76 26.22
C THR A 347 22.56 3.62 26.58
N ASP A 348 23.72 3.31 26.00
CA ASP A 348 24.95 4.12 26.10
C ASP A 348 25.10 5.09 24.90
N VAL A 349 23.97 5.49 24.31
CA VAL A 349 23.98 6.36 23.12
C VAL A 349 24.27 7.80 23.53
N ASN A 350 25.30 8.40 22.93
CA ASN A 350 25.56 9.84 23.05
C ASN A 350 24.49 10.62 22.27
N ASP A 351 23.78 11.52 22.96
CA ASP A 351 22.59 12.22 22.45
C ASP A 351 22.64 13.72 22.72
N GLY A 352 21.83 14.47 21.98
CA GLY A 352 21.73 15.93 22.11
C GLY A 352 20.34 16.46 21.78
N ILE A 353 19.94 17.52 22.51
CA ILE A 353 18.65 18.18 22.33
C ILE A 353 18.87 19.65 22.04
N HIS A 354 18.23 20.18 20.98
CA HIS A 354 18.29 21.59 20.63
C HIS A 354 16.86 22.17 20.58
N LEU A 355 16.70 23.37 21.13
CA LEU A 355 15.49 24.18 20.97
C LEU A 355 15.88 25.50 20.28
N ILE A 356 15.27 25.77 19.14
CA ILE A 356 15.50 26.96 18.32
C ILE A 356 14.23 27.80 18.31
N GLU A 357 14.25 28.98 18.93
CA GLU A 357 13.15 29.92 18.88
C GLU A 357 13.51 31.10 17.97
N ILE A 358 12.66 31.34 16.96
CA ILE A 358 12.83 32.42 16.00
C ILE A 358 11.80 33.50 16.29
N HIS A 359 12.28 34.68 16.75
CA HIS A 359 11.45 35.78 17.17
C HIS A 359 11.39 36.87 16.10
N GLY A 360 10.19 37.19 15.60
CA GLY A 360 9.93 38.28 14.68
C GLY A 360 8.75 39.13 15.14
N SER A 361 8.86 40.46 15.04
CA SER A 361 7.84 41.41 15.48
C SER A 361 7.01 42.00 14.33
N LYS A 362 7.52 41.98 13.10
CA LYS A 362 6.90 42.58 11.90
C LYS A 362 6.60 41.57 10.79
N GLU A 363 7.20 40.35 10.88
CA GLU A 363 7.09 39.35 9.86
C GLU A 363 5.80 38.54 9.96
N THR A 364 5.32 38.10 8.83
CA THR A 364 4.20 37.15 8.72
C THR A 364 4.62 35.77 9.23
N HIS A 365 3.65 34.95 9.58
CA HIS A 365 3.92 33.54 9.94
C HIS A 365 4.64 32.76 8.83
N LEU A 366 4.35 33.06 7.57
CA LEU A 366 4.96 32.38 6.42
C LEU A 366 6.45 32.75 6.29
N GLU A 367 6.78 34.01 6.41
CA GLU A 367 8.18 34.51 6.38
C GLU A 367 9.02 33.93 7.54
N LEU A 368 8.42 33.84 8.74
CA LEU A 368 9.13 33.22 9.88
C LEU A 368 9.39 31.73 9.66
N ARG A 369 8.43 31.00 9.08
CA ARG A 369 8.64 29.58 8.71
C ARG A 369 9.71 29.42 7.63
N GLN A 370 9.77 30.34 6.68
CA GLN A 370 10.80 30.32 5.66
C GLN A 370 12.20 30.48 6.29
N LYS A 371 12.34 31.42 7.22
CA LYS A 371 13.58 31.59 8.00
C LYS A 371 13.89 30.36 8.86
N GLU A 372 12.89 29.75 9.46
CA GLU A 372 13.02 28.50 10.20
C GLU A 372 13.57 27.36 9.30
N ALA A 373 13.02 27.21 8.09
CA ALA A 373 13.47 26.21 7.14
C ALA A 373 14.94 26.40 6.74
N HIS A 374 15.40 27.64 6.52
CA HIS A 374 16.82 27.95 6.28
C HIS A 374 17.70 27.57 7.46
N VAL A 375 17.31 27.91 8.70
CA VAL A 375 18.08 27.56 9.91
C VAL A 375 18.16 26.04 10.07
N LEU A 376 17.06 25.34 9.85
CA LEU A 376 17.02 23.89 9.95
C LEU A 376 17.81 23.21 8.83
N SER A 377 17.91 23.81 7.62
CA SER A 377 18.78 23.31 6.55
C SER A 377 20.24 23.29 6.98
N HIS A 378 20.70 24.35 7.63
CA HIS A 378 22.07 24.37 8.19
C HIS A 378 22.27 23.30 9.26
N LYS A 379 21.26 23.07 10.12
CA LYS A 379 21.34 22.03 11.16
C LYS A 379 21.40 20.62 10.57
N ILE A 380 20.67 20.35 9.48
CA ILE A 380 20.77 19.10 8.71
C ILE A 380 22.19 18.89 8.21
N ILE A 381 22.75 19.93 7.56
CA ILE A 381 24.12 19.87 7.01
C ILE A 381 25.15 19.63 8.13
N ASP A 382 25.01 20.32 9.27
CA ASP A 382 25.88 20.13 10.44
C ASP A 382 25.84 18.68 10.97
N LEU A 383 24.64 18.07 11.07
CA LEU A 383 24.50 16.69 11.49
C LEU A 383 25.04 15.71 10.44
N HIS A 384 24.87 16.03 9.16
CA HIS A 384 25.43 15.22 8.08
C HIS A 384 26.96 15.23 8.12
N HIS A 385 27.60 16.37 8.35
CA HIS A 385 29.05 16.48 8.55
C HIS A 385 29.53 15.75 9.80
N LYS A 386 28.68 15.57 10.83
CA LYS A 386 28.93 14.73 12.01
C LYS A 386 28.74 13.24 11.74
N GLY A 387 28.45 12.85 10.49
CA GLY A 387 28.33 11.46 10.06
C GLY A 387 26.93 10.86 10.18
N VAL A 388 25.88 11.68 10.34
CA VAL A 388 24.50 11.20 10.28
C VAL A 388 24.03 11.21 8.82
N PRO A 389 23.68 10.07 8.21
CA PRO A 389 23.16 10.00 6.85
C PRO A 389 21.81 10.75 6.73
N TYR A 390 21.52 11.31 5.56
CA TYR A 390 20.23 12.01 5.32
C TYR A 390 19.02 11.10 5.54
N LYS A 391 19.09 9.85 5.14
CA LYS A 391 18.02 8.85 5.37
C LYS A 391 17.72 8.55 6.83
N ASP A 392 18.64 8.88 7.75
CA ASP A 392 18.50 8.69 9.19
C ASP A 392 17.95 9.94 9.89
N MET A 393 17.54 10.96 9.11
CA MET A 393 16.96 12.21 9.58
C MET A 393 15.49 12.30 9.20
N ALA A 394 14.62 12.66 10.16
CA ALA A 394 13.19 12.83 9.91
C ALA A 394 12.65 14.16 10.44
N PHE A 395 11.83 14.80 9.62
CA PHE A 395 11.02 15.97 9.99
C PHE A 395 9.61 15.50 10.30
N LEU A 396 9.16 15.70 11.53
CA LEU A 396 7.85 15.26 11.99
C LEU A 396 6.95 16.47 12.23
N PHE A 397 5.97 16.63 11.35
CA PHE A 397 5.01 17.73 11.40
C PHE A 397 3.74 17.32 12.15
N ARG A 398 3.20 18.24 12.94
CA ARG A 398 1.85 18.10 13.48
C ARG A 398 0.78 18.08 12.37
N ALA A 399 0.95 18.95 11.36
CA ALA A 399 0.14 19.01 10.15
C ALA A 399 1.04 19.32 8.95
N MET A 400 0.78 18.66 7.81
CA MET A 400 1.61 18.77 6.61
C MET A 400 1.37 20.04 5.77
N THR A 401 0.49 20.95 6.21
CA THR A 401 0.02 22.12 5.44
C THR A 401 1.15 22.99 4.87
N HIS A 402 2.29 23.03 5.55
CA HIS A 402 3.44 23.86 5.14
C HIS A 402 4.71 23.03 4.87
N ALA A 403 4.59 21.71 4.76
CA ALA A 403 5.76 20.84 4.57
C ALA A 403 6.49 21.11 3.22
N ASP A 404 5.74 21.51 2.20
CA ASP A 404 6.30 21.85 0.88
C ASP A 404 7.29 23.03 0.94
N LEU A 405 7.05 23.99 1.81
CA LEU A 405 7.96 25.12 2.01
C LEU A 405 9.34 24.63 2.51
N TYR A 406 9.35 23.72 3.49
CA TYR A 406 10.60 23.12 3.98
C TYR A 406 11.27 22.27 2.90
N LEU A 407 10.50 21.48 2.16
CA LEU A 407 11.02 20.66 1.08
C LEU A 407 11.70 21.51 0.00
N GLN A 408 11.06 22.59 -0.45
CA GLN A 408 11.63 23.52 -1.42
C GLN A 408 12.93 24.15 -0.91
N THR A 409 12.94 24.63 0.35
CA THR A 409 14.13 25.20 0.97
C THR A 409 15.26 24.15 1.05
N PHE A 410 14.98 22.91 1.42
CA PHE A 410 16.01 21.85 1.46
C PHE A 410 16.61 21.58 0.09
N HIS A 411 15.80 21.61 -0.98
CA HIS A 411 16.32 21.49 -2.34
C HIS A 411 17.22 22.67 -2.76
N GLU A 412 16.93 23.91 -2.32
CA GLU A 412 17.80 25.06 -2.56
C GLU A 412 19.20 24.86 -1.97
N TYR A 413 19.29 24.13 -0.83
CA TYR A 413 20.56 23.75 -0.20
C TYR A 413 21.15 22.42 -0.73
N ASN A 414 20.59 21.85 -1.80
CA ASN A 414 20.97 20.53 -2.35
C ASN A 414 20.88 19.39 -1.30
N ILE A 415 19.97 19.51 -0.33
CA ILE A 415 19.68 18.44 0.62
C ILE A 415 18.66 17.51 -0.02
N PRO A 416 18.97 16.20 -0.20
CA PRO A 416 17.99 15.25 -0.67
C PRO A 416 16.90 15.07 0.37
N ALA A 417 15.66 15.36 0.00
CA ALA A 417 14.51 15.30 0.90
C ALA A 417 13.24 14.91 0.13
N PHE A 418 12.27 14.29 0.81
CA PHE A 418 11.00 13.86 0.21
C PHE A 418 9.84 13.86 1.21
N LEU A 419 8.61 14.01 0.69
CA LEU A 419 7.37 13.91 1.46
C LEU A 419 6.89 12.46 1.50
N VAL A 420 6.59 11.95 2.69
CA VAL A 420 6.05 10.60 2.88
C VAL A 420 4.57 10.52 2.55
N ASP A 421 3.82 11.57 2.87
CA ASP A 421 2.38 11.73 2.56
C ASP A 421 2.21 12.90 1.60
N ASP A 422 2.13 12.63 0.32
CA ASP A 422 1.87 13.64 -0.69
C ASP A 422 0.36 13.84 -0.85
N SER A 423 -0.16 14.92 -0.28
CA SER A 423 -1.58 15.30 -0.43
C SER A 423 -1.92 15.80 -1.84
N GLN A 424 -0.90 16.15 -2.62
CA GLN A 424 -1.02 16.61 -3.99
C GLN A 424 -0.51 15.55 -4.98
N PHE A 425 -0.41 14.29 -4.56
CA PHE A 425 0.15 13.22 -5.38
C PHE A 425 -0.43 13.17 -6.79
N PHE A 426 -1.76 13.21 -6.89
CA PHE A 426 -2.44 13.21 -8.19
C PHE A 426 -2.37 14.56 -8.93
N GLU A 427 -1.89 15.63 -8.29
CA GLU A 427 -1.66 16.94 -8.89
C GLU A 427 -0.26 17.09 -9.46
N ASN A 428 0.65 16.14 -9.18
CA ASN A 428 1.98 16.14 -9.76
C ASN A 428 1.92 16.03 -11.29
N ARG A 429 2.73 16.86 -11.97
CA ARG A 429 2.65 17.04 -13.41
C ARG A 429 2.77 15.75 -14.21
N GLU A 430 3.73 14.90 -13.88
CA GLU A 430 3.94 13.61 -14.56
C GLU A 430 2.74 12.67 -14.44
N ILE A 431 2.01 12.72 -13.33
CA ILE A 431 0.79 11.93 -13.11
C ILE A 431 -0.38 12.55 -13.84
N GLN A 432 -0.52 13.89 -13.80
CA GLN A 432 -1.54 14.60 -14.56
C GLN A 432 -1.38 14.37 -16.06
N ASP A 433 -0.16 14.41 -16.59
CA ASP A 433 0.12 14.16 -18.01
C ASP A 433 -0.40 12.77 -18.43
N LEU A 434 -0.13 11.73 -17.63
CA LEU A 434 -0.66 10.37 -17.88
C LEU A 434 -2.18 10.30 -17.75
N CYS A 435 -2.77 10.93 -16.75
CA CYS A 435 -4.23 11.01 -16.59
C CYS A 435 -4.89 11.74 -17.76
N CYS A 436 -4.29 12.84 -18.25
CA CYS A 436 -4.76 13.56 -19.45
C CYS A 436 -4.71 12.66 -20.69
N PHE A 437 -3.67 11.83 -20.82
CA PHE A 437 -3.61 10.89 -21.94
C PHE A 437 -4.75 9.87 -21.88
N LEU A 438 -5.02 9.31 -20.71
CA LEU A 438 -6.13 8.39 -20.50
C LEU A 438 -7.48 9.07 -20.75
N GLN A 439 -7.66 10.32 -20.32
CA GLN A 439 -8.86 11.12 -20.60
C GLN A 439 -9.06 11.38 -22.09
N ALA A 440 -7.99 11.71 -22.84
CA ALA A 440 -8.05 11.92 -24.29
C ALA A 440 -8.37 10.62 -25.08
N ILE A 441 -8.02 9.45 -24.51
CA ILE A 441 -8.44 8.15 -25.05
C ILE A 441 -9.90 7.90 -24.74
N PHE A 442 -10.32 8.12 -23.50
CA PHE A 442 -11.68 7.84 -23.03
C PHE A 442 -12.72 8.71 -23.74
N ASP A 443 -12.51 10.03 -23.73
CA ASP A 443 -13.43 11.00 -24.34
C ASP A 443 -12.78 11.79 -25.50
N PRO A 444 -13.08 11.45 -26.76
CA PRO A 444 -12.59 12.18 -27.92
C PRO A 444 -13.02 13.64 -27.98
N LYS A 445 -14.05 14.04 -27.24
CA LYS A 445 -14.54 15.43 -27.19
C LYS A 445 -13.77 16.31 -26.21
N ASN A 446 -12.96 15.69 -25.33
CA ASN A 446 -12.14 16.44 -24.38
C ASN A 446 -10.92 17.04 -25.09
N GLU A 447 -11.12 18.20 -25.71
CA GLU A 447 -10.06 18.90 -26.43
C GLU A 447 -8.95 19.45 -25.53
N ILE A 448 -9.26 19.71 -24.25
CA ILE A 448 -8.26 20.15 -23.27
C ILE A 448 -7.27 19.03 -23.00
N ALA A 449 -7.76 17.82 -22.76
CA ALA A 449 -6.90 16.66 -22.55
C ALA A 449 -6.08 16.34 -23.81
N LEU A 450 -6.70 16.44 -25.00
CA LEU A 450 -6.01 16.25 -26.28
C LEU A 450 -4.92 17.30 -26.50
N ALA A 451 -5.21 18.59 -26.25
CA ALA A 451 -4.24 19.66 -26.33
C ALA A 451 -3.05 19.43 -25.36
N ALA A 452 -3.36 19.03 -24.11
CA ALA A 452 -2.34 18.77 -23.10
C ALA A 452 -1.35 17.68 -23.53
N ILE A 453 -1.82 16.57 -24.10
CA ILE A 453 -0.93 15.48 -24.52
C ILE A 453 -0.15 15.81 -25.82
N LEU A 454 -0.76 16.53 -26.76
CA LEU A 454 -0.08 16.94 -28.00
C LEU A 454 1.05 17.93 -27.72
N ARG A 455 0.83 18.88 -26.81
CA ARG A 455 1.82 19.87 -26.36
C ARG A 455 2.83 19.30 -25.36
N GLY A 456 2.39 18.35 -24.56
CA GLY A 456 3.11 17.77 -23.42
C GLY A 456 4.30 16.90 -23.82
N PRO A 457 4.87 16.19 -22.83
CA PRO A 457 6.11 15.41 -23.02
C PRO A 457 5.98 14.22 -23.98
N PHE A 458 4.77 13.90 -24.43
CA PHE A 458 4.52 12.77 -25.32
C PHE A 458 4.85 13.08 -26.78
N PHE A 459 4.49 14.29 -27.27
CA PHE A 459 4.62 14.67 -28.65
C PHE A 459 5.32 16.04 -28.87
N SER A 460 5.29 16.91 -27.86
CA SER A 460 5.97 18.22 -27.86
C SER A 460 5.64 19.12 -29.07
N LEU A 461 4.39 19.07 -29.55
CA LEU A 461 3.92 19.92 -30.63
C LEU A 461 3.77 21.38 -30.14
N SER A 462 4.06 22.35 -31.03
CA SER A 462 3.96 23.77 -30.69
C SER A 462 2.50 24.26 -30.66
N ASP A 463 2.25 25.39 -29.99
CA ASP A 463 0.96 26.04 -29.98
C ASP A 463 0.52 26.47 -31.40
N GLU A 464 1.48 26.75 -32.31
CA GLU A 464 1.20 27.02 -33.72
C GLU A 464 0.56 25.81 -34.42
N VAL A 465 1.06 24.58 -34.15
CA VAL A 465 0.47 23.35 -34.70
C VAL A 465 -0.95 23.16 -34.19
N LEU A 466 -1.19 23.36 -32.90
CA LEU A 466 -2.51 23.24 -32.30
C LEU A 466 -3.49 24.27 -32.89
N TYR A 467 -2.99 25.49 -33.12
CA TYR A 467 -3.79 26.54 -33.80
C TYR A 467 -4.23 26.10 -35.20
N TRP A 468 -3.30 25.60 -36.04
CA TRP A 468 -3.63 25.15 -37.39
C TRP A 468 -4.54 23.91 -37.39
N MET A 469 -4.33 22.97 -36.47
CA MET A 469 -5.23 21.82 -36.28
C MET A 469 -6.67 22.28 -36.02
N HIS A 470 -6.85 23.27 -35.14
CA HIS A 470 -8.18 23.78 -34.84
C HIS A 470 -8.74 24.60 -36.02
N ARG A 471 -7.96 25.48 -36.65
CA ARG A 471 -8.39 26.37 -37.70
C ARG A 471 -8.71 25.65 -39.01
N GLU A 472 -7.82 24.78 -39.47
CA GLU A 472 -8.00 24.04 -40.75
C GLU A 472 -8.79 22.75 -40.56
N GLY A 473 -8.66 22.09 -39.39
CA GLY A 473 -9.38 20.87 -39.06
C GLY A 473 -10.80 21.07 -38.51
N GLY A 474 -11.14 22.26 -38.03
CA GLY A 474 -12.41 22.57 -37.38
C GLY A 474 -12.42 22.31 -35.87
N SER A 475 -11.64 21.33 -35.38
CA SER A 475 -11.35 21.06 -33.97
C SER A 475 -10.03 20.30 -33.86
N LEU A 476 -9.43 20.22 -32.66
CA LEU A 476 -8.19 19.48 -32.48
C LEU A 476 -8.37 17.99 -32.80
N ASN A 477 -9.50 17.40 -32.44
CA ASN A 477 -9.78 16.00 -32.71
C ASN A 477 -9.97 15.75 -34.23
N GLN A 478 -10.69 16.62 -34.94
CA GLN A 478 -10.86 16.48 -36.38
C GLN A 478 -9.54 16.70 -37.12
N GLY A 479 -8.72 17.67 -36.68
CA GLY A 479 -7.37 17.87 -37.19
C GLY A 479 -6.45 16.67 -36.95
N LEU A 480 -6.58 16.00 -35.81
CA LEU A 480 -5.86 14.74 -35.54
C LEU A 480 -6.31 13.61 -36.47
N GLU A 481 -7.62 13.47 -36.70
CA GLU A 481 -8.17 12.41 -37.57
C GLU A 481 -7.80 12.58 -39.05
N LYS A 482 -7.72 13.81 -39.51
CA LYS A 482 -7.46 14.13 -40.93
C LYS A 482 -6.25 15.05 -41.13
N PRO A 483 -5.04 14.66 -40.67
CA PRO A 483 -3.86 15.51 -40.71
C PRO A 483 -3.43 15.93 -42.16
N HIS A 484 -3.86 15.20 -43.17
CA HIS A 484 -3.57 15.52 -44.56
C HIS A 484 -4.31 16.77 -45.08
N LEU A 485 -5.31 17.26 -44.35
CA LEU A 485 -6.04 18.51 -44.66
C LEU A 485 -5.32 19.73 -44.06
N LEU A 486 -4.30 19.55 -43.21
CA LEU A 486 -3.58 20.63 -42.53
C LEU A 486 -2.41 21.10 -43.43
N LEU A 487 -2.68 22.03 -44.34
CA LEU A 487 -1.72 22.48 -45.34
C LEU A 487 -0.65 23.43 -44.79
N SER A 488 -0.94 24.08 -43.67
CA SER A 488 -0.03 25.07 -43.03
C SER A 488 1.04 24.48 -42.12
N LEU A 489 1.04 23.16 -41.95
CA LEU A 489 2.02 22.49 -41.09
C LEU A 489 3.33 22.16 -41.83
N LYS A 490 4.45 22.19 -41.10
CA LYS A 490 5.75 21.74 -41.58
C LYS A 490 5.84 20.21 -41.64
N ASP A 491 6.64 19.67 -42.56
CA ASP A 491 6.83 18.21 -42.71
C ASP A 491 7.24 17.50 -41.39
N SER A 492 8.07 18.17 -40.56
CA SER A 492 8.44 17.66 -39.25
C SER A 492 7.24 17.45 -38.34
N ASP A 493 6.34 18.43 -38.30
CA ASP A 493 5.18 18.47 -37.45
C ASP A 493 4.10 17.47 -37.93
N HIS A 494 3.98 17.35 -39.25
CA HIS A 494 3.13 16.31 -39.85
C HIS A 494 3.57 14.90 -39.44
N LYS A 495 4.86 14.60 -39.42
CA LYS A 495 5.38 13.28 -38.98
C LYS A 495 5.05 12.99 -37.51
N ILE A 496 5.22 13.99 -36.65
CA ILE A 496 4.89 13.84 -35.21
C ILE A 496 3.37 13.66 -35.05
N LEU A 497 2.58 14.47 -35.75
CA LEU A 497 1.12 14.38 -35.70
C LEU A 497 0.61 13.02 -36.22
N GLN A 498 1.21 12.46 -37.27
CA GLN A 498 0.89 11.12 -37.76
C GLN A 498 1.19 10.03 -36.73
N LYS A 499 2.31 10.15 -35.98
CA LYS A 499 2.64 9.23 -34.87
C LYS A 499 1.60 9.36 -33.75
N ALA A 500 1.28 10.58 -33.34
CA ALA A 500 0.26 10.87 -32.33
C ALA A 500 -1.10 10.28 -32.75
N ARG A 501 -1.53 10.54 -33.98
CA ARG A 501 -2.76 9.98 -34.55
C ARG A 501 -2.79 8.46 -34.48
N LYS A 502 -1.73 7.80 -34.94
CA LYS A 502 -1.66 6.33 -34.97
C LYS A 502 -1.82 5.76 -33.55
N LEU A 503 -1.10 6.29 -32.57
CA LEU A 503 -1.15 5.81 -31.18
C LEU A 503 -2.52 6.09 -30.53
N ILE A 504 -3.01 7.32 -30.62
CA ILE A 504 -4.26 7.73 -29.98
C ILE A 504 -5.44 6.96 -30.55
N LEU A 505 -5.56 6.85 -31.88
CA LEU A 505 -6.66 6.11 -32.52
C LEU A 505 -6.58 4.62 -32.23
N TYR A 506 -5.39 4.05 -32.19
CA TYR A 506 -5.18 2.65 -31.80
C TYR A 506 -5.69 2.41 -30.38
N LEU A 507 -5.28 3.23 -29.40
CA LEU A 507 -5.72 3.07 -28.01
C LEU A 507 -7.22 3.33 -27.83
N ARG A 508 -7.81 4.28 -28.58
CA ARG A 508 -9.27 4.49 -28.59
C ARG A 508 -10.03 3.27 -29.12
N GLN A 509 -9.53 2.63 -30.16
CA GLN A 509 -10.15 1.43 -30.73
C GLN A 509 -10.13 0.25 -29.74
N PHE A 510 -9.11 0.16 -28.91
CA PHE A 510 -8.92 -0.97 -27.99
C PHE A 510 -9.12 -0.60 -26.52
N LYS A 511 -9.68 0.57 -26.21
CA LYS A 511 -9.85 1.08 -24.83
C LYS A 511 -10.61 0.15 -23.89
N ASP A 512 -11.54 -0.64 -24.41
CA ASP A 512 -12.35 -1.58 -23.62
C ASP A 512 -11.74 -3.00 -23.56
N ARG A 513 -10.58 -3.22 -24.21
CA ARG A 513 -9.86 -4.50 -24.23
C ARG A 513 -8.58 -4.49 -23.40
N TYR A 514 -7.94 -3.33 -23.30
CA TYR A 514 -6.73 -3.16 -22.49
C TYR A 514 -7.10 -2.65 -21.11
N SER A 515 -6.44 -3.21 -20.09
CA SER A 515 -6.44 -2.61 -18.76
C SER A 515 -5.72 -1.26 -18.76
N VAL A 516 -6.01 -0.41 -17.79
CA VAL A 516 -5.33 0.88 -17.64
C VAL A 516 -3.80 0.71 -17.56
N SER A 517 -3.35 -0.33 -16.87
CA SER A 517 -1.92 -0.67 -16.75
C SER A 517 -1.28 -0.97 -18.12
N GLU A 518 -1.94 -1.75 -18.97
CA GLU A 518 -1.44 -2.06 -20.31
C GLU A 518 -1.43 -0.82 -21.21
N MET A 519 -2.47 0.03 -21.15
CA MET A 519 -2.50 1.30 -21.88
C MET A 519 -1.32 2.19 -21.48
N LEU A 520 -1.06 2.36 -20.19
CA LEU A 520 0.07 3.17 -19.71
C LEU A 520 1.43 2.60 -20.14
N LYS A 521 1.58 1.28 -20.16
CA LYS A 521 2.81 0.63 -20.68
C LYS A 521 3.01 0.96 -22.17
N ILE A 522 1.95 0.88 -22.98
CA ILE A 522 2.01 1.23 -24.41
C ILE A 522 2.34 2.72 -24.58
N ILE A 523 1.67 3.62 -23.86
CA ILE A 523 1.92 5.07 -23.93
C ILE A 523 3.38 5.38 -23.61
N ARG A 524 3.91 4.87 -22.51
CA ARG A 524 5.30 5.10 -22.10
C ARG A 524 6.32 4.52 -23.08
N HIS A 525 6.01 3.38 -23.70
CA HIS A 525 6.90 2.75 -24.67
C HIS A 525 6.93 3.47 -26.02
N GLU A 526 5.76 3.93 -26.50
CA GLU A 526 5.62 4.53 -27.83
C GLU A 526 5.93 6.04 -27.86
N THR A 527 6.15 6.65 -26.68
CA THR A 527 6.41 8.09 -26.53
C THR A 527 7.71 8.36 -25.77
N PRO A 528 8.34 9.53 -25.92
CA PRO A 528 9.53 9.90 -25.16
C PRO A 528 9.24 10.33 -23.71
N PHE A 529 8.06 10.02 -23.17
CA PHE A 529 7.58 10.47 -21.85
C PHE A 529 8.60 10.18 -20.73
N ASP A 530 9.06 8.94 -20.64
CA ASP A 530 10.02 8.54 -19.59
C ASP A 530 11.35 9.28 -19.72
N PHE A 531 11.83 9.51 -20.94
CA PHE A 531 13.06 10.26 -21.18
C PHE A 531 12.92 11.71 -20.73
N VAL A 532 11.81 12.38 -21.07
CA VAL A 532 11.57 13.78 -20.73
C VAL A 532 11.37 13.96 -19.22
N THR A 533 10.68 13.04 -18.57
CA THR A 533 10.43 13.10 -17.12
C THR A 533 11.67 12.85 -16.29
N HIS A 534 12.64 12.08 -16.80
CA HIS A 534 13.88 11.73 -16.08
C HIS A 534 15.06 12.70 -16.34
N TYR A 535 14.87 13.74 -17.16
CA TYR A 535 15.98 14.64 -17.55
C TYR A 535 16.18 15.85 -16.60
N ASN A 536 15.32 16.09 -15.64
CA ASN A 536 15.35 17.25 -14.74
C ASN A 536 16.06 16.94 -13.41
N HIS A 537 16.37 18.00 -12.64
CA HIS A 537 17.00 17.90 -11.31
C HIS A 537 16.19 17.04 -10.31
N ASP A 538 14.88 16.93 -10.51
CA ASP A 538 13.95 16.13 -9.66
C ASP A 538 13.70 14.72 -10.23
N ALA A 539 14.56 14.25 -11.14
CA ALA A 539 14.36 12.99 -11.86
C ALA A 539 14.11 11.78 -10.92
N VAL A 540 14.83 11.70 -9.81
CA VAL A 540 14.69 10.60 -8.83
C VAL A 540 13.29 10.61 -8.20
N GLN A 541 12.81 11.78 -7.79
CA GLN A 541 11.51 11.93 -7.15
C GLN A 541 10.35 11.69 -8.13
N ARG A 542 10.48 12.19 -9.38
CA ARG A 542 9.49 11.94 -10.43
C ARG A 542 9.40 10.47 -10.77
N LYS A 543 10.55 9.79 -10.86
CA LYS A 543 10.60 8.34 -11.08
C LYS A 543 9.88 7.59 -9.97
N GLU A 544 10.16 7.94 -8.71
CA GLU A 544 9.51 7.33 -7.56
C GLU A 544 8.00 7.54 -7.57
N ARG A 545 7.53 8.80 -7.77
CA ARG A 545 6.10 9.08 -7.87
C ARG A 545 5.44 8.31 -9.02
N LEU A 546 6.14 8.19 -10.16
CA LEU A 546 5.67 7.40 -11.29
C LEU A 546 5.54 5.92 -10.95
N GLU A 547 6.54 5.32 -10.28
CA GLU A 547 6.48 3.91 -9.85
C GLU A 547 5.33 3.68 -8.86
N ARG A 548 5.12 4.58 -7.91
CA ARG A 548 3.98 4.55 -6.98
C ARG A 548 2.64 4.65 -7.72
N PHE A 549 2.54 5.53 -8.71
CA PHE A 549 1.34 5.64 -9.54
C PHE A 549 1.08 4.35 -10.33
N LEU A 550 2.11 3.75 -10.90
CA LEU A 550 1.98 2.48 -11.63
C LEU A 550 1.59 1.33 -10.69
N HIS A 551 2.10 1.32 -9.46
CA HIS A 551 1.66 0.36 -8.44
C HIS A 551 0.17 0.55 -8.11
N PHE A 552 -0.26 1.80 -7.90
CA PHE A 552 -1.67 2.14 -7.70
C PHE A 552 -2.54 1.69 -8.89
N VAL A 553 -2.12 1.93 -10.13
CA VAL A 553 -2.83 1.47 -11.34
C VAL A 553 -2.91 -0.06 -11.39
N ASN A 554 -1.84 -0.76 -11.04
CA ASN A 554 -1.80 -2.22 -11.04
C ASN A 554 -2.74 -2.83 -9.98
N SER A 555 -2.81 -2.24 -8.79
CA SER A 555 -3.76 -2.68 -7.74
C SER A 555 -5.22 -2.45 -8.12
N HIS A 556 -5.50 -1.52 -9.05
CA HIS A 556 -6.82 -1.19 -9.57
C HIS A 556 -7.05 -1.71 -11.01
N SER A 557 -6.32 -2.74 -11.43
CA SER A 557 -6.39 -3.31 -12.79
C SER A 557 -7.76 -3.92 -13.15
N HIS A 558 -8.59 -4.18 -12.15
CA HIS A 558 -9.98 -4.66 -12.31
C HIS A 558 -10.96 -3.55 -12.74
N LEU A 559 -10.59 -2.27 -12.60
CA LEU A 559 -11.44 -1.16 -12.98
C LEU A 559 -11.39 -0.92 -14.51
N THR A 560 -12.55 -0.59 -15.09
CA THR A 560 -12.60 -0.07 -16.45
C THR A 560 -11.94 1.31 -16.52
N LEU A 561 -11.56 1.76 -17.72
CA LEU A 561 -10.96 3.08 -17.92
C LEU A 561 -11.82 4.22 -17.34
N SER A 562 -13.15 4.16 -17.56
CA SER A 562 -14.09 5.13 -17.00
C SER A 562 -14.08 5.13 -15.48
N GLN A 563 -14.19 3.96 -14.87
CA GLN A 563 -14.19 3.81 -13.41
C GLN A 563 -12.86 4.29 -12.80
N PHE A 564 -11.74 3.96 -13.44
CA PHE A 564 -10.43 4.41 -12.99
C PHE A 564 -10.29 5.93 -13.01
N LEU A 565 -10.70 6.57 -14.11
CA LEU A 565 -10.67 8.04 -14.22
C LEU A 565 -11.57 8.71 -13.19
N ASN A 566 -12.77 8.21 -12.97
CA ASN A 566 -13.68 8.70 -11.93
C ASN A 566 -13.08 8.51 -10.53
N THR A 567 -12.42 7.37 -10.27
CA THR A 567 -11.72 7.13 -9.01
C THR A 567 -10.62 8.17 -8.79
N VAL A 568 -9.75 8.40 -9.78
CA VAL A 568 -8.68 9.40 -9.67
C VAL A 568 -9.25 10.80 -9.46
N GLU A 569 -10.33 11.18 -10.14
CA GLU A 569 -10.97 12.48 -9.97
C GLU A 569 -11.58 12.64 -8.57
N THR A 570 -12.26 11.62 -8.08
CA THR A 570 -12.78 11.56 -6.70
C THR A 570 -11.65 11.70 -5.69
N LEU A 571 -10.54 10.97 -5.86
CA LEU A 571 -9.39 11.04 -4.96
C LEU A 571 -8.75 12.45 -4.94
N LYS A 572 -8.68 13.13 -6.09
CA LYS A 572 -8.23 14.53 -6.19
C LYS A 572 -9.16 15.48 -5.44
N GLU A 573 -10.46 15.39 -5.73
CA GLU A 573 -11.47 16.27 -5.16
C GLU A 573 -11.51 16.20 -3.63
N TYR A 574 -11.31 15.00 -3.08
CA TYR A 574 -11.36 14.79 -1.63
C TYR A 574 -9.99 14.82 -0.95
N GLY A 575 -8.92 15.12 -1.69
CA GLY A 575 -7.57 15.27 -1.14
C GLY A 575 -7.03 13.97 -0.55
N PHE A 576 -7.34 12.84 -1.17
CA PHE A 576 -6.82 11.53 -0.76
C PHE A 576 -5.30 11.50 -0.88
N ARG A 577 -4.64 10.92 0.13
CA ARG A 577 -3.19 10.82 0.21
C ARG A 577 -2.73 9.40 -0.11
N LEU A 578 -1.95 9.27 -1.17
CA LEU A 578 -1.30 8.00 -1.45
C LEU A 578 -0.09 7.84 -0.52
N SER A 579 -0.17 6.89 0.40
CA SER A 579 0.87 6.65 1.39
C SER A 579 2.09 5.95 0.79
N THR A 580 3.28 6.40 1.15
CA THR A 580 4.54 5.68 0.88
C THR A 580 4.66 4.51 1.86
N THR A 581 5.02 3.33 1.37
CA THR A 581 5.27 2.19 2.24
C THR A 581 6.61 2.33 2.96
N GLU A 582 6.77 1.68 4.12
CA GLU A 582 8.04 1.76 4.86
C GLU A 582 9.20 1.04 4.14
N GLU A 583 8.92 0.10 3.25
CA GLU A 583 9.94 -0.53 2.42
C GLU A 583 10.47 0.44 1.38
N GLU A 584 9.57 1.22 0.75
CA GLU A 584 9.94 2.33 -0.13
C GLU A 584 10.76 3.39 0.62
N LEU A 585 10.35 3.74 1.86
CA LEU A 585 11.09 4.69 2.69
C LEU A 585 12.54 4.28 2.96
N LYS A 586 12.81 2.99 3.15
CA LYS A 586 14.15 2.47 3.40
C LYS A 586 15.07 2.50 2.16
N LEU A 587 14.47 2.56 0.98
CA LEU A 587 15.20 2.63 -0.30
C LEU A 587 15.59 4.07 -0.67
N LEU A 588 14.95 5.07 -0.06
CA LEU A 588 15.21 6.48 -0.35
C LEU A 588 16.36 7.00 0.50
N ASP A 589 17.36 7.57 -0.16
CA ASP A 589 18.50 8.22 0.51
C ASP A 589 18.24 9.72 0.61
N GLY A 590 17.47 10.14 1.59
CA GLY A 590 17.11 11.54 1.81
C GLY A 590 16.39 11.76 3.14
N VAL A 591 16.30 13.02 3.52
CA VAL A 591 15.56 13.45 4.72
C VAL A 591 14.07 13.21 4.52
N CYS A 592 13.44 12.45 5.42
CA CYS A 592 12.01 12.20 5.33
C CYS A 592 11.18 13.28 6.02
N LEU A 593 10.20 13.87 5.30
CA LEU A 593 9.21 14.81 5.84
C LEU A 593 7.87 14.08 5.96
N MET A 594 7.36 13.94 7.20
CA MET A 594 6.11 13.21 7.44
C MET A 594 5.31 13.78 8.59
N SER A 595 4.04 13.38 8.70
CA SER A 595 3.24 13.68 9.89
C SER A 595 3.67 12.79 11.06
N VAL A 596 3.48 13.29 12.30
CA VAL A 596 3.74 12.47 13.51
C VAL A 596 2.92 11.18 13.50
N HIS A 597 1.70 11.19 12.97
CA HIS A 597 0.87 9.98 12.87
C HIS A 597 1.54 8.87 12.05
N LYS A 598 2.21 9.24 10.95
CA LYS A 598 2.96 8.29 10.10
C LYS A 598 4.26 7.81 10.70
N SER A 599 4.84 8.58 11.61
CA SER A 599 6.07 8.17 12.31
C SER A 599 5.81 7.15 13.43
N LYS A 600 4.54 6.85 13.75
CA LYS A 600 4.21 5.85 14.77
C LYS A 600 4.69 4.47 14.33
N GLY A 601 5.39 3.76 15.21
CA GLY A 601 6.09 2.50 14.86
C GLY A 601 7.52 2.68 14.36
N LEU A 602 7.85 3.86 13.79
CA LEU A 602 9.19 4.17 13.32
C LEU A 602 10.08 4.78 14.40
N GLU A 603 11.38 4.85 14.13
CA GLU A 603 12.39 5.50 14.96
C GLU A 603 13.53 5.99 14.09
N PHE A 604 14.12 7.12 14.46
CA PHE A 604 15.16 7.79 13.66
C PHE A 604 16.32 8.25 14.54
N PRO A 605 17.57 8.13 14.07
CA PRO A 605 18.74 8.69 14.73
C PRO A 605 18.62 10.20 14.99
N ALA A 606 18.08 10.98 14.04
CA ALA A 606 17.85 12.40 14.21
C ALA A 606 16.40 12.78 13.86
N VAL A 607 15.73 13.47 14.79
CA VAL A 607 14.35 13.95 14.64
C VAL A 607 14.29 15.46 14.78
N PHE A 608 13.61 16.08 13.83
CA PHE A 608 13.29 17.50 13.82
C PHE A 608 11.78 17.68 14.00
N LEU A 609 11.39 18.53 14.92
CA LEU A 609 10.01 18.95 15.17
C LEU A 609 9.87 20.43 14.85
N PRO A 610 9.55 20.79 13.58
CA PRO A 610 9.41 22.17 13.17
C PRO A 610 8.11 22.77 13.66
N ASP A 611 8.12 24.10 13.86
CA ASP A 611 6.96 24.94 14.20
C ASP A 611 6.08 24.37 15.33
N ILE A 612 6.72 23.96 16.45
CA ILE A 612 6.01 23.43 17.62
C ILE A 612 5.06 24.45 18.27
N GLY A 613 5.11 25.70 17.85
CA GLY A 613 4.22 26.78 18.24
C GLY A 613 2.88 26.78 17.49
N TYR A 614 2.76 26.04 16.38
CA TYR A 614 1.57 26.02 15.54
C TYR A 614 0.49 25.08 16.08
N ARG A 615 -0.78 25.50 15.94
CA ARG A 615 -1.96 24.67 16.16
C ARG A 615 -2.89 24.78 14.96
N ALA A 616 -3.18 23.66 14.31
CA ALA A 616 -4.19 23.61 13.26
C ALA A 616 -5.59 23.64 13.86
N TYR A 617 -6.51 24.37 13.22
CA TYR A 617 -7.94 24.38 13.56
C TYR A 617 -8.74 23.88 12.37
N ASN A 618 -9.55 22.84 12.60
CA ASN A 618 -10.50 22.35 11.62
C ASN A 618 -11.89 22.91 11.91
N GLN A 619 -12.47 23.63 10.94
CA GLN A 619 -13.85 24.08 10.99
C GLN A 619 -14.69 23.24 10.03
N THR A 620 -15.70 22.54 10.56
CA THR A 620 -16.66 21.77 9.78
C THR A 620 -18.08 22.30 9.99
N ALA A 621 -18.88 22.31 8.92
CA ALA A 621 -20.29 22.72 9.02
C ALA A 621 -21.11 21.73 9.86
N LEU A 622 -20.90 20.44 9.64
CA LEU A 622 -21.45 19.36 10.45
C LEU A 622 -20.39 18.85 11.42
N PHE A 623 -20.75 18.73 12.69
CA PHE A 623 -19.85 18.33 13.75
C PHE A 623 -20.40 17.09 14.47
N LEU A 624 -19.89 15.91 14.07
CA LEU A 624 -20.28 14.62 14.65
C LEU A 624 -19.38 14.25 15.81
N LYS A 625 -19.97 14.07 16.99
CA LYS A 625 -19.24 13.64 18.20
C LYS A 625 -20.03 12.59 18.96
N SER A 626 -19.35 11.86 19.82
CA SER A 626 -19.94 10.74 20.58
C SER A 626 -21.24 11.08 21.31
N GLN A 627 -21.50 12.36 21.60
CA GLN A 627 -22.67 12.86 22.32
C GLN A 627 -23.74 13.47 21.40
N GLY A 628 -23.57 13.46 20.09
CA GLY A 628 -24.56 13.96 19.14
C GLY A 628 -23.99 14.74 17.97
N VAL A 629 -24.88 15.44 17.29
CA VAL A 629 -24.62 16.21 16.07
C VAL A 629 -24.76 17.70 16.35
N GLY A 630 -23.79 18.50 15.96
CA GLY A 630 -23.82 19.98 16.04
C GLY A 630 -23.79 20.60 14.65
N LEU A 631 -24.66 21.59 14.42
CA LEU A 631 -24.77 22.27 13.13
C LEU A 631 -24.39 23.76 13.23
N SER A 632 -23.87 24.31 12.14
CA SER A 632 -23.95 25.76 11.86
C SER A 632 -25.04 25.97 10.82
N LEU A 633 -25.91 26.94 11.05
CA LEU A 633 -27.03 27.27 10.19
C LEU A 633 -27.04 28.75 9.90
N ARG A 634 -27.72 29.15 8.83
CA ARG A 634 -27.92 30.57 8.53
C ARG A 634 -29.10 31.09 9.36
N ASP A 635 -28.90 32.28 9.98
CA ASP A 635 -29.97 33.01 10.66
C ASP A 635 -30.87 33.74 9.66
N SER A 636 -31.82 34.52 10.17
CA SER A 636 -32.71 35.34 9.37
C SER A 636 -32.01 36.43 8.54
N ALA A 637 -30.77 36.79 8.90
CA ALA A 637 -29.91 37.72 8.13
C ALA A 637 -28.92 36.99 7.19
N LEU A 638 -29.12 35.67 6.94
CA LEU A 638 -28.26 34.81 6.11
C LEU A 638 -26.81 34.69 6.62
N GLN A 639 -26.56 35.02 7.89
CA GLN A 639 -25.24 34.87 8.50
C GLN A 639 -25.11 33.52 9.19
N TRP A 640 -23.95 32.88 9.02
CA TRP A 640 -23.66 31.62 9.67
C TRP A 640 -23.58 31.75 11.20
N LYS A 641 -24.39 30.98 11.90
CA LYS A 641 -24.37 30.89 13.37
C LYS A 641 -24.20 29.45 13.81
N GLU A 642 -23.43 29.26 14.87
CA GLU A 642 -23.32 27.95 15.53
C GLU A 642 -24.52 27.78 16.51
N THR A 643 -25.16 26.62 16.46
CA THR A 643 -26.17 26.23 17.46
C THR A 643 -25.56 26.12 18.84
N TYR A 644 -26.38 26.27 19.89
CA TYR A 644 -25.90 26.12 21.27
C TYR A 644 -25.31 24.74 21.49
N TRP A 645 -25.99 23.69 21.02
CA TRP A 645 -25.49 22.33 21.15
C TRP A 645 -24.14 22.14 20.45
N LYS A 646 -23.95 22.74 19.28
CA LYS A 646 -22.63 22.71 18.63
C LYS A 646 -21.55 23.38 19.48
N LYS A 647 -21.83 24.49 20.12
CA LYS A 647 -20.87 25.19 21.02
C LYS A 647 -20.51 24.28 22.20
N VAL A 648 -21.49 23.59 22.79
CA VAL A 648 -21.25 22.62 23.88
C VAL A 648 -20.35 21.48 23.41
N LEU A 649 -20.71 20.84 22.30
CA LEU A 649 -19.91 19.74 21.71
C LEU A 649 -18.50 20.20 21.40
N LYS A 650 -18.32 21.40 20.83
CA LYS A 650 -17.01 21.98 20.50
C LYS A 650 -16.14 22.14 21.75
N LYS A 651 -16.71 22.63 22.86
CA LYS A 651 -16.01 22.79 24.12
C LYS A 651 -15.51 21.46 24.69
N TRP A 652 -16.35 20.43 24.68
CA TRP A 652 -15.94 19.08 25.10
C TRP A 652 -14.87 18.52 24.21
N GLU A 653 -14.94 18.80 22.90
CA GLU A 653 -13.97 18.34 21.92
C GLU A 653 -12.61 19.02 22.07
N GLU A 654 -12.60 20.33 22.37
CA GLU A 654 -11.36 21.08 22.60
C GLU A 654 -10.53 20.47 23.73
N GLN A 655 -11.17 19.96 24.79
CA GLN A 655 -10.50 19.27 25.89
C GLN A 655 -9.87 17.94 25.41
N LYS A 656 -10.64 17.12 24.67
CA LYS A 656 -10.14 15.86 24.11
C LYS A 656 -9.02 16.06 23.09
N GLU A 657 -9.13 17.10 22.26
CA GLU A 657 -8.09 17.48 21.30
C GLU A 657 -6.81 17.95 21.99
N GLU A 658 -6.93 18.66 23.12
CA GLU A 658 -5.75 19.04 23.88
C GLU A 658 -5.05 17.81 24.49
N GLU A 659 -5.78 16.85 25.04
CA GLU A 659 -5.22 15.60 25.55
C GLU A 659 -4.56 14.78 24.44
N GLU A 660 -5.20 14.69 23.27
CA GLU A 660 -4.59 14.02 22.10
C GLU A 660 -3.33 14.76 21.62
N SER A 661 -3.34 16.09 21.63
CA SER A 661 -2.16 16.89 21.29
C SER A 661 -0.98 16.64 22.23
N LYS A 662 -1.24 16.42 23.53
CA LYS A 662 -0.21 16.04 24.52
C LYS A 662 0.38 14.67 24.17
N ARG A 663 -0.47 13.68 23.81
CA ARG A 663 -0.03 12.36 23.37
C ARG A 663 0.74 12.39 22.04
N LEU A 664 0.26 13.20 21.09
CA LEU A 664 0.93 13.38 19.81
C LEU A 664 2.35 13.96 19.99
N PHE A 665 2.50 14.92 20.91
CA PHE A 665 3.80 15.47 21.26
C PHE A 665 4.72 14.41 21.92
N TYR A 666 4.17 13.57 22.81
CA TYR A 666 4.90 12.44 23.40
C TYR A 666 5.38 11.45 22.30
N VAL A 667 4.51 11.09 21.35
CA VAL A 667 4.88 10.22 20.25
C VAL A 667 6.00 10.84 19.42
N ALA A 668 5.90 12.14 19.07
CA ALA A 668 6.88 12.84 18.26
C ALA A 668 8.29 12.82 18.90
N VAL A 669 8.37 13.20 20.17
CA VAL A 669 9.64 13.24 20.91
C VAL A 669 10.25 11.84 21.08
N THR A 670 9.42 10.82 21.32
CA THR A 670 9.87 9.43 21.51
C THR A 670 10.32 8.73 20.23
N ARG A 671 10.29 9.41 19.06
CA ARG A 671 10.87 8.86 17.80
C ARG A 671 12.37 9.03 17.72
N ALA A 672 12.95 9.97 18.49
CA ALA A 672 14.37 10.28 18.46
C ALA A 672 15.22 9.25 19.21
N GLN A 673 16.32 8.82 18.57
CA GLN A 673 17.33 7.96 19.19
C GLN A 673 18.51 8.79 19.75
N LYS A 674 19.11 9.68 18.92
CA LYS A 674 20.35 10.41 19.24
C LYS A 674 20.20 11.92 19.27
N TYR A 675 19.48 12.48 18.30
CA TYR A 675 19.37 13.93 18.15
C TYR A 675 17.91 14.35 18.07
N LEU A 676 17.54 15.31 18.88
CA LEU A 676 16.20 15.91 18.90
C LEU A 676 16.33 17.40 18.71
N THR A 677 15.79 17.94 17.62
CA THR A 677 15.73 19.38 17.38
C THR A 677 14.29 19.84 17.37
N LEU A 678 13.96 20.76 18.26
CA LEU A 678 12.67 21.44 18.37
C LEU A 678 12.83 22.84 17.79
N SER A 679 11.90 23.33 16.98
CA SER A 679 11.92 24.71 16.55
C SER A 679 10.54 25.37 16.61
N ALA A 680 10.50 26.67 16.83
CA ALA A 680 9.28 27.44 16.98
C ALA A 680 9.42 28.85 16.42
N THR A 681 8.39 29.35 15.76
CA THR A 681 8.32 30.71 15.22
C THR A 681 7.42 31.63 16.06
N LYS A 682 6.34 31.12 16.60
CA LYS A 682 5.38 31.87 17.42
C LYS A 682 4.62 30.91 18.35
N GLU A 683 4.26 31.39 19.53
CA GLU A 683 3.49 30.60 20.47
C GLU A 683 1.98 30.71 20.22
N GLY A 684 1.33 29.59 19.90
CA GLY A 684 -0.13 29.45 19.85
C GLY A 684 -0.67 28.83 21.15
N LYS A 685 -1.87 29.22 21.56
CA LYS A 685 -2.54 28.59 22.71
C LYS A 685 -2.80 27.10 22.45
N GLY A 686 -2.39 26.21 23.38
CA GLY A 686 -2.53 24.76 23.24
C GLY A 686 -1.57 24.15 22.21
N SER A 687 -0.50 24.87 21.84
CA SER A 687 0.61 24.35 21.04
C SER A 687 1.58 23.54 21.89
N TRP A 688 2.48 22.77 21.23
CA TRP A 688 3.51 22.02 21.96
C TRP A 688 4.50 22.94 22.68
N LEU A 689 4.79 24.11 22.09
CA LEU A 689 5.60 25.13 22.74
C LEU A 689 4.93 25.64 24.04
N SER A 690 3.59 25.83 24.03
CA SER A 690 2.87 26.26 25.24
C SER A 690 2.90 25.19 26.34
N PHE A 691 2.87 23.87 25.99
CA PHE A 691 3.05 22.79 26.96
C PHE A 691 4.47 22.79 27.55
N LEU A 692 5.49 23.01 26.71
CA LEU A 692 6.88 23.09 27.14
C LEU A 692 7.06 24.29 28.11
N LYS A 693 6.60 25.45 27.77
CA LYS A 693 6.73 26.67 28.61
C LYS A 693 5.92 26.57 29.92
N SER A 694 4.69 26.05 29.84
CA SER A 694 3.85 25.86 31.03
C SER A 694 4.43 24.86 32.03
N SER A 695 5.28 23.96 31.59
CA SER A 695 5.97 23.00 32.45
C SER A 695 7.02 23.62 33.38
N LYS A 696 7.44 24.87 33.11
CA LYS A 696 8.46 25.60 33.90
C LYS A 696 9.72 24.81 34.17
N LEU A 697 10.20 24.07 33.17
CA LEU A 697 11.43 23.28 33.27
C LEU A 697 12.66 24.19 33.08
N ASN A 698 13.71 23.95 33.85
CA ASN A 698 15.02 24.49 33.51
C ASN A 698 15.66 23.63 32.40
N LEU A 699 15.59 24.11 31.15
CA LEU A 699 16.05 23.36 29.98
C LEU A 699 17.57 23.13 29.98
N ASN A 700 18.34 24.07 30.57
CA ASN A 700 19.80 23.92 30.66
C ASN A 700 20.20 22.76 31.59
N ASP A 701 19.49 22.55 32.70
CA ASP A 701 19.72 21.43 33.63
C ASP A 701 19.40 20.06 32.97
N LEU A 702 18.58 20.06 31.93
CA LEU A 702 18.23 18.89 31.14
C LEU A 702 19.17 18.67 29.94
N GLY A 703 20.19 19.52 29.76
CA GLY A 703 21.12 19.45 28.64
C GLY A 703 20.51 19.88 27.30
N VAL A 704 19.47 20.72 27.32
CA VAL A 704 18.86 21.27 26.10
C VAL A 704 19.58 22.57 25.73
N GLU A 705 20.18 22.59 24.54
CA GLU A 705 20.75 23.81 23.96
C GLU A 705 19.63 24.71 23.43
N VAL A 706 19.44 25.86 24.07
CA VAL A 706 18.41 26.84 23.64
C VAL A 706 19.08 27.94 22.82
N GLN A 707 18.55 28.19 21.62
CA GLN A 707 18.99 29.24 20.71
C GLN A 707 17.83 30.19 20.41
N HIS A 708 18.01 31.48 20.71
CA HIS A 708 17.07 32.52 20.34
C HIS A 708 17.65 33.29 19.15
N LEU A 709 16.96 33.25 18.02
CA LEU A 709 17.40 33.90 16.78
C LEU A 709 16.47 35.06 16.44
N SER A 710 17.06 36.25 16.21
CA SER A 710 16.34 37.35 15.57
C SER A 710 16.37 37.20 14.05
N PRO A 711 15.39 37.77 13.30
CA PRO A 711 15.34 37.72 11.87
C PRO A 711 16.64 38.19 11.15
N SER A 712 17.33 39.16 11.71
CA SER A 712 18.61 39.67 11.22
C SER A 712 19.79 38.66 11.35
N HIS A 713 19.72 37.74 12.33
CA HIS A 713 20.75 36.71 12.47
C HIS A 713 20.62 35.60 11.40
N CYS A 714 19.41 35.42 10.85
CA CYS A 714 19.18 34.47 9.77
C CYS A 714 19.75 34.97 8.43
N GLU A 715 19.73 36.30 8.20
CA GLU A 715 20.24 36.96 6.99
C GLU A 715 21.77 37.01 6.94
N HIS A 716 22.45 37.15 8.09
CA HIS A 716 23.91 37.19 8.13
C HIS A 716 24.62 35.83 7.96
N ARG A 717 23.96 34.72 8.17
CA ARG A 717 24.52 33.36 7.85
C ARG A 717 24.46 33.03 6.37
N GLU A 718 23.59 33.68 5.60
CA GLU A 718 23.55 33.56 4.13
C GLU A 718 24.81 34.13 3.45
N ALA A 719 25.52 35.04 4.08
CA ALA A 719 26.69 35.74 3.51
C ALA A 719 28.03 34.99 3.67
N ILE A 720 28.11 33.91 4.47
CA ILE A 720 29.42 33.31 4.83
C ILE A 720 29.70 31.97 4.12
N SER A 721 28.72 31.40 3.39
CA SER A 721 28.92 30.09 2.74
C SER A 721 28.36 29.96 1.33
N SER A 722 28.53 30.97 0.48
CA SER A 722 28.43 30.74 -0.96
C SER A 722 29.78 30.23 -1.47
N PRO A 723 29.91 28.97 -1.91
CA PRO A 723 30.98 28.59 -2.78
C PRO A 723 30.79 29.35 -4.10
N SER A 724 31.75 30.21 -4.44
CA SER A 724 31.83 30.82 -5.74
C SER A 724 31.98 29.75 -6.82
N VAL A 725 30.86 29.24 -7.34
CA VAL A 725 30.82 28.53 -8.61
C VAL A 725 29.47 28.78 -9.26
N MET A 726 29.50 29.74 -10.19
CA MET A 726 28.85 29.74 -11.50
C MET A 726 27.35 29.80 -11.64
N GLY A 727 26.91 30.92 -12.17
CA GLY A 727 25.86 30.98 -13.16
C GLY A 727 24.48 31.39 -12.63
N SER A 728 24.25 32.71 -12.60
CA SER A 728 22.91 33.26 -12.38
C SER A 728 21.87 32.74 -13.41
N PRO A 729 20.56 32.67 -13.05
CA PRO A 729 19.48 32.27 -13.96
C PRO A 729 19.32 33.16 -15.21
N GLN A 730 20.04 34.28 -15.32
CA GLN A 730 20.01 35.14 -16.50
C GLN A 730 20.69 34.56 -17.75
N SER A 731 21.49 33.48 -17.63
CA SER A 731 22.14 32.86 -18.80
C SER A 731 21.23 31.92 -19.60
N LEU A 732 20.03 31.63 -19.10
CA LEU A 732 19.02 30.81 -19.83
C LEU A 732 18.04 31.64 -20.71
N MET A 733 18.10 32.97 -20.63
CA MET A 733 17.27 33.86 -21.46
C MET A 733 17.97 34.39 -22.72
N LEU A 734 19.27 34.10 -22.90
CA LEU A 734 20.07 34.61 -24.02
C LEU A 734 20.37 33.60 -25.14
N LEU A 735 19.63 32.49 -25.21
CA LEU A 735 19.67 31.55 -26.31
C LEU A 735 18.51 31.73 -27.31
N ARG A 736 17.93 32.96 -27.39
CA ARG A 736 17.10 33.41 -28.51
C ARG A 736 17.82 34.47 -29.31
N ASP A 737 18.90 34.12 -29.95
CA ASP A 737 19.39 34.87 -31.07
C ASP A 737 19.89 33.93 -32.17
N ASP A 738 19.11 33.86 -33.21
CA ASP A 738 19.38 33.25 -34.48
C ASP A 738 20.65 33.84 -35.08
N LYS A 739 21.72 33.06 -35.15
CA LYS A 739 22.70 33.01 -36.21
C LYS A 739 24.04 32.41 -35.70
N LYS A 740 24.10 31.09 -35.68
CA LYS A 740 25.27 30.29 -36.03
C LYS A 740 24.91 28.79 -35.96
N LYS A 741 24.37 28.29 -37.06
CA LYS A 741 24.37 26.85 -37.38
C LYS A 741 25.83 26.39 -37.49
N LYS A 742 26.33 25.76 -36.40
CA LYS A 742 27.43 24.78 -36.52
C LYS A 742 26.80 23.40 -36.39
N SER A 743 26.81 22.68 -37.50
CA SER A 743 26.35 21.32 -37.63
C SER A 743 27.05 20.42 -36.61
N LEU A 744 26.30 19.88 -35.67
CA LEU A 744 26.68 18.72 -34.88
C LEU A 744 26.51 17.46 -35.75
N LYS A 745 27.46 17.27 -36.72
CA LYS A 745 27.66 15.97 -37.34
C LYS A 745 28.60 15.17 -36.45
N GLY A 746 28.10 14.03 -35.96
CA GLY A 746 28.96 12.98 -35.38
C GLY A 746 28.85 12.74 -33.86
N VAL A 747 27.66 12.79 -33.25
CA VAL A 747 27.44 12.13 -31.96
C VAL A 747 26.64 10.86 -32.21
N THR A 748 27.37 9.78 -32.38
CA THR A 748 26.78 8.43 -32.39
C THR A 748 26.55 8.07 -30.93
N PHE A 749 25.31 8.16 -30.42
CA PHE A 749 24.93 7.57 -29.15
C PHE A 749 25.01 6.06 -29.32
N ARG A 750 26.08 5.44 -28.86
CA ARG A 750 26.03 4.04 -28.47
C ARG A 750 25.20 4.01 -27.18
N ILE A 751 24.03 3.42 -27.25
CA ILE A 751 23.33 2.97 -26.06
C ILE A 751 24.24 1.90 -25.45
N GLY A 752 25.04 2.31 -24.47
CA GLY A 752 25.85 1.41 -23.69
C GLY A 752 24.92 0.43 -22.99
N ASN A 753 25.22 -0.85 -23.05
CA ASN A 753 24.51 -1.94 -22.35
C ASN A 753 24.68 -1.90 -20.82
N ASP A 754 24.95 -0.75 -20.23
CA ASP A 754 25.24 -0.58 -18.81
C ASP A 754 24.05 0.03 -18.06
N PHE A 755 22.95 -0.73 -18.00
CA PHE A 755 22.03 -0.56 -16.89
C PHE A 755 22.71 -1.15 -15.65
N PRO A 756 22.73 -0.44 -14.50
CA PRO A 756 23.25 -1.00 -13.27
C PRO A 756 22.44 -2.28 -12.96
N LEU A 757 23.11 -3.42 -13.01
CA LEU A 757 22.52 -4.68 -12.65
C LEU A 757 22.06 -4.59 -11.18
N LYS A 758 20.79 -4.87 -10.94
CA LYS A 758 20.30 -5.17 -9.59
C LYS A 758 21.22 -6.25 -9.04
N LYS A 759 21.73 -6.12 -7.82
CA LYS A 759 22.48 -7.23 -7.19
C LYS A 759 21.62 -8.48 -7.31
N PRO A 760 22.19 -9.62 -7.77
CA PRO A 760 21.41 -10.84 -7.95
C PRO A 760 20.60 -11.12 -6.69
N SER A 761 19.30 -11.33 -6.83
CA SER A 761 18.46 -11.79 -5.73
C SER A 761 19.05 -13.09 -5.16
N LEU A 762 18.92 -13.29 -3.87
CA LEU A 762 19.27 -14.56 -3.23
C LEU A 762 18.11 -15.58 -3.30
N GLU A 763 16.96 -15.19 -3.86
CA GLU A 763 15.74 -15.99 -3.95
C GLU A 763 15.32 -16.16 -5.41
N TYR A 764 15.16 -17.41 -5.84
CA TYR A 764 14.75 -17.75 -7.21
C TYR A 764 13.74 -18.90 -7.21
N SER A 765 12.73 -18.81 -8.07
CA SER A 765 11.90 -19.97 -8.39
C SER A 765 12.65 -20.97 -9.28
N VAL A 766 12.26 -22.24 -9.20
CA VAL A 766 12.82 -23.27 -10.09
C VAL A 766 12.59 -22.94 -11.56
N THR A 767 11.45 -22.32 -11.87
CA THR A 767 11.14 -21.85 -13.23
C THR A 767 12.13 -20.78 -13.72
N ALA A 768 12.56 -19.88 -12.83
CA ALA A 768 13.58 -18.89 -13.16
C ALA A 768 14.93 -19.55 -13.50
N LEU A 769 15.35 -20.56 -12.73
CA LEU A 769 16.58 -21.30 -13.01
C LEU A 769 16.50 -22.09 -14.33
N GLN A 770 15.36 -22.69 -14.64
CA GLN A 770 15.12 -23.36 -15.93
C GLN A 770 15.24 -22.37 -17.10
N GLN A 771 14.77 -21.13 -16.90
CA GLN A 771 14.92 -20.08 -17.90
C GLN A 771 16.39 -19.64 -18.07
N TYR A 772 17.18 -19.57 -16.99
CA TYR A 772 18.63 -19.35 -17.08
C TYR A 772 19.31 -20.44 -17.89
N GLU A 773 19.00 -21.70 -17.65
CA GLU A 773 19.58 -22.82 -18.38
C GLU A 773 19.23 -22.81 -19.87
N THR A 774 18.00 -22.40 -20.18
CA THR A 774 17.53 -22.27 -21.58
C THR A 774 18.25 -21.13 -22.26
N CYS A 775 18.28 -19.93 -21.67
CA CYS A 775 19.01 -18.77 -22.20
C CYS A 775 19.37 -17.78 -21.08
N PRO A 776 20.64 -17.71 -20.62
CA PRO A 776 21.06 -16.75 -19.58
C PRO A 776 20.76 -15.29 -19.92
N PHE A 777 20.85 -14.90 -21.20
CA PHE A 777 20.48 -13.55 -21.63
C PHE A 777 18.98 -13.26 -21.39
N LYS A 778 18.09 -14.20 -21.72
CA LYS A 778 16.66 -14.09 -21.48
C LYS A 778 16.36 -13.97 -19.97
N PHE A 779 17.04 -14.78 -19.15
CA PHE A 779 16.95 -14.72 -17.69
C PHE A 779 17.38 -13.34 -17.17
N ARG A 780 18.52 -12.84 -17.62
CA ARG A 780 19.02 -11.51 -17.25
C ARG A 780 17.99 -10.41 -17.55
N LYS A 781 17.44 -10.39 -18.77
CA LYS A 781 16.45 -9.40 -19.18
C LYS A 781 15.18 -9.44 -18.33
N ARG A 782 14.71 -10.64 -17.99
CA ARG A 782 13.46 -10.84 -17.27
C ARG A 782 13.58 -10.65 -15.74
N TYR A 783 14.62 -11.22 -15.12
CA TYR A 783 14.72 -11.32 -13.66
C TYR A 783 15.71 -10.35 -13.02
N LEU A 784 16.70 -9.82 -13.76
CA LEU A 784 17.67 -8.87 -13.25
C LEU A 784 17.46 -7.45 -13.78
N GLU A 785 17.02 -7.33 -15.02
CA GLU A 785 16.70 -6.04 -15.65
C GLU A 785 15.19 -5.75 -15.62
N GLU A 786 14.38 -6.71 -15.22
CA GLU A 786 12.90 -6.65 -15.09
C GLU A 786 12.20 -6.16 -16.38
N ILE A 787 12.81 -6.42 -17.53
CA ILE A 787 12.25 -6.05 -18.82
C ILE A 787 11.13 -7.04 -19.18
N PRO A 788 9.89 -6.60 -19.41
CA PRO A 788 8.80 -7.48 -19.82
C PRO A 788 9.10 -8.22 -21.12
N GLU A 789 8.68 -9.47 -21.21
CA GLU A 789 8.84 -10.25 -22.44
C GLU A 789 7.75 -9.88 -23.45
N PHE A 790 8.15 -9.29 -24.58
CA PHE A 790 7.24 -8.96 -25.68
C PHE A 790 7.08 -10.17 -26.60
N LEU A 791 5.87 -10.72 -26.69
CA LEU A 791 5.58 -11.73 -27.71
C LEU A 791 5.63 -11.08 -29.11
N PRO A 792 6.36 -11.65 -30.09
CA PRO A 792 6.37 -11.13 -31.44
C PRO A 792 4.95 -11.18 -32.03
N HIS A 793 4.46 -10.05 -32.52
CA HIS A 793 3.22 -10.02 -33.29
C HIS A 793 3.40 -10.80 -34.59
N HIS A 794 2.78 -11.96 -34.68
CA HIS A 794 2.66 -12.69 -35.92
C HIS A 794 1.64 -11.99 -36.84
N SER A 795 2.12 -11.08 -37.69
CA SER A 795 1.32 -10.47 -38.77
C SER A 795 1.56 -11.12 -40.14
N GLU A 796 2.29 -12.23 -40.24
CA GLU A 796 2.53 -12.90 -41.51
C GLU A 796 2.47 -14.42 -41.36
N TYR A 797 1.26 -14.99 -41.44
CA TYR A 797 1.06 -16.31 -42.02
C TYR A 797 -0.23 -16.34 -42.86
N PRO A 798 -0.21 -16.88 -44.11
CA PRO A 798 -1.38 -16.96 -44.95
C PRO A 798 -2.41 -17.90 -44.33
N SER A 799 -3.63 -17.43 -44.35
CA SER A 799 -4.83 -18.14 -43.94
C SER A 799 -5.04 -19.43 -44.79
N CYS A 800 -4.87 -20.58 -44.15
CA CYS A 800 -5.48 -21.81 -44.58
C CYS A 800 -6.44 -22.28 -43.50
N HIS A 801 -7.65 -21.86 -43.52
CA HIS A 801 -8.95 -22.53 -43.44
C HIS A 801 -10.05 -21.50 -43.06
N PRO A 802 -11.19 -21.60 -43.75
CA PRO A 802 -12.32 -20.72 -43.51
C PRO A 802 -13.19 -21.32 -42.39
N GLU A 803 -13.46 -20.55 -41.40
CA GLU A 803 -14.74 -20.38 -40.71
C GLU A 803 -14.52 -19.55 -39.46
N ARG A 804 -14.98 -18.31 -39.60
CA ARG A 804 -15.03 -17.35 -38.49
C ARG A 804 -16.20 -17.65 -37.57
N SER A 805 -15.94 -17.71 -36.28
CA SER A 805 -16.80 -17.06 -35.30
C SER A 805 -15.98 -16.78 -34.02
N GLU A 806 -15.96 -15.48 -33.65
CA GLU A 806 -15.69 -14.90 -32.33
C GLU A 806 -14.31 -15.10 -31.68
N GLY A 807 -13.51 -14.07 -31.78
CA GLY A 807 -12.51 -13.39 -31.05
C GLY A 807 -12.04 -13.91 -29.69
N SER A 808 -10.94 -14.68 -29.66
CA SER A 808 -9.91 -14.64 -28.62
C SER A 808 -8.67 -15.37 -29.13
N ASN A 809 -7.48 -14.84 -28.78
CA ASN A 809 -6.19 -15.38 -29.20
C ASN A 809 -6.04 -16.84 -28.71
N PRO A 810 -5.74 -17.84 -29.56
CA PRO A 810 -5.64 -19.25 -29.15
C PRO A 810 -4.63 -19.56 -28.05
N LEU A 811 -3.61 -18.71 -27.89
CA LEU A 811 -2.59 -18.83 -26.84
C LEU A 811 -3.10 -18.39 -25.47
N GLU A 812 -3.89 -17.30 -25.41
CA GLU A 812 -4.51 -16.83 -24.16
C GLU A 812 -5.61 -17.79 -23.68
N LYS A 813 -6.40 -18.31 -24.61
CA LYS A 813 -7.42 -19.32 -24.30
C LYS A 813 -6.81 -20.61 -23.73
N GLY A 814 -5.63 -21.01 -24.25
CA GLY A 814 -4.88 -22.16 -23.74
C GLY A 814 -4.36 -21.98 -22.31
N ALA A 815 -3.84 -20.79 -21.99
CA ALA A 815 -3.34 -20.46 -20.66
C ALA A 815 -4.49 -20.37 -19.62
N GLN A 816 -5.61 -19.75 -19.97
CA GLN A 816 -6.80 -19.65 -19.11
C GLN A 816 -7.37 -21.03 -18.78
N ILE A 817 -7.48 -21.93 -19.77
CA ILE A 817 -7.93 -23.32 -19.54
C ILE A 817 -6.94 -24.04 -18.62
N GLY A 818 -5.63 -23.81 -18.78
CA GLY A 818 -4.61 -24.40 -17.91
C GLY A 818 -4.82 -23.99 -16.45
N THR A 819 -4.93 -22.72 -16.17
CA THR A 819 -5.14 -22.17 -14.82
C THR A 819 -6.44 -22.72 -14.19
N GLU A 820 -7.51 -22.79 -14.97
CA GLU A 820 -8.80 -23.27 -14.48
C GLU A 820 -8.79 -24.79 -14.18
N VAL A 821 -8.08 -25.58 -14.98
CA VAL A 821 -7.90 -27.02 -14.72
C VAL A 821 -7.10 -27.25 -13.44
N HIS A 822 -6.02 -26.52 -13.20
CA HIS A 822 -5.26 -26.59 -11.94
C HIS A 822 -6.14 -26.24 -10.75
N ARG A 823 -6.93 -25.16 -10.83
CA ARG A 823 -7.87 -24.76 -9.78
C ARG A 823 -8.91 -25.83 -9.45
N VAL A 824 -9.43 -26.52 -10.45
CA VAL A 824 -10.37 -27.62 -10.23
C VAL A 824 -9.68 -28.81 -9.57
N LEU A 825 -8.49 -29.20 -10.03
CA LEU A 825 -7.72 -30.32 -9.48
C LEU A 825 -7.26 -30.07 -8.03
N GLU A 826 -6.94 -28.82 -7.68
CA GLU A 826 -6.65 -28.40 -6.32
C GLU A 826 -7.80 -28.68 -5.37
N ASN A 827 -9.04 -28.36 -5.79
CA ASN A 827 -10.23 -28.44 -4.94
C ASN A 827 -10.97 -29.79 -5.03
N TRP A 828 -10.67 -30.64 -6.04
CA TRP A 828 -11.37 -31.90 -6.24
C TRP A 828 -10.93 -32.98 -5.24
N ASP A 829 -11.87 -33.55 -4.50
CA ASP A 829 -11.64 -34.72 -3.64
C ASP A 829 -11.58 -35.98 -4.50
N PHE A 830 -10.37 -36.47 -4.79
CA PHE A 830 -10.14 -37.65 -5.64
C PHE A 830 -10.75 -38.97 -5.11
N THR A 831 -11.16 -39.03 -3.82
CA THR A 831 -11.85 -40.19 -3.25
C THR A 831 -13.31 -40.25 -3.72
N LYS A 832 -13.89 -39.16 -4.24
CA LYS A 832 -15.26 -39.06 -4.75
C LYS A 832 -15.24 -39.03 -6.27
N GLU A 833 -15.97 -39.93 -6.88
CA GLU A 833 -16.09 -40.02 -8.35
C GLU A 833 -16.89 -38.86 -8.95
N GLU A 834 -17.78 -38.26 -8.18
CA GLU A 834 -18.62 -37.13 -8.52
C GLU A 834 -18.11 -35.86 -7.77
N GLY A 835 -18.21 -34.70 -8.36
CA GLY A 835 -17.93 -33.45 -7.61
C GLY A 835 -17.11 -32.41 -8.34
N PHE A 836 -16.48 -32.70 -9.49
CA PHE A 836 -15.82 -31.63 -10.27
C PHE A 836 -16.81 -30.78 -11.06
N GLU A 837 -18.03 -31.25 -11.29
CA GLU A 837 -19.12 -30.54 -11.97
C GLU A 837 -19.54 -29.27 -11.22
N GLN A 838 -19.33 -29.20 -9.90
CA GLN A 838 -19.62 -28.05 -9.04
C GLN A 838 -18.62 -26.90 -9.22
N TYR A 839 -17.46 -27.14 -9.85
CA TYR A 839 -16.38 -26.16 -9.97
C TYR A 839 -16.26 -25.51 -11.34
N SER A 840 -17.22 -25.67 -12.24
CA SER A 840 -17.20 -25.13 -13.59
C SER A 840 -17.39 -23.61 -13.62
N GLY A 841 -16.37 -22.88 -14.11
CA GLY A 841 -16.35 -21.42 -14.22
C GLY A 841 -17.35 -20.82 -15.25
N PRO A 842 -17.37 -19.49 -15.38
CA PRO A 842 -18.49 -18.72 -15.97
C PRO A 842 -18.61 -18.71 -17.50
N SER A 843 -17.73 -19.36 -18.31
CA SER A 843 -17.85 -19.33 -19.78
C SER A 843 -18.17 -20.69 -20.40
N SER A 844 -19.21 -20.77 -21.22
CA SER A 844 -19.73 -22.01 -21.81
C SER A 844 -18.75 -22.78 -22.72
N ALA A 845 -17.91 -22.07 -23.48
CA ALA A 845 -16.96 -22.70 -24.40
C ALA A 845 -15.70 -23.31 -23.73
N SER A 846 -15.34 -22.82 -22.53
CA SER A 846 -14.25 -23.36 -21.74
C SER A 846 -14.68 -24.56 -20.89
N LYS A 847 -15.94 -24.64 -20.55
CA LYS A 847 -16.53 -25.65 -19.67
C LYS A 847 -16.44 -27.05 -20.29
N GLU A 848 -16.78 -27.18 -21.55
CA GLU A 848 -16.76 -28.46 -22.27
C GLU A 848 -15.31 -29.01 -22.40
N ASP A 849 -14.35 -28.14 -22.72
CA ASP A 849 -12.92 -28.52 -22.80
C ASP A 849 -12.38 -29.01 -21.43
N ILE A 850 -12.74 -28.32 -20.35
CA ILE A 850 -12.32 -28.67 -18.99
C ILE A 850 -12.97 -30.01 -18.57
N THR A 851 -14.26 -30.17 -18.79
CA THR A 851 -15.00 -31.40 -18.47
C THR A 851 -14.38 -32.60 -19.21
N ASN A 852 -14.09 -32.45 -20.49
CA ASN A 852 -13.46 -33.51 -21.31
C ASN A 852 -12.05 -33.87 -20.81
N ILE A 853 -11.27 -32.93 -20.32
CA ILE A 853 -9.94 -33.13 -19.71
C ILE A 853 -10.07 -33.92 -18.41
N LEU A 854 -11.00 -33.57 -17.55
CA LEU A 854 -11.19 -34.19 -16.24
C LEU A 854 -11.80 -35.60 -16.34
N GLU A 855 -12.72 -35.82 -17.28
CA GLU A 855 -13.25 -37.15 -17.57
C GLU A 855 -12.18 -38.12 -18.11
N ARG A 856 -11.26 -37.60 -18.95
CA ARG A 856 -10.11 -38.40 -19.38
C ARG A 856 -9.21 -38.76 -18.21
N LEU A 857 -8.95 -37.84 -17.31
CA LEU A 857 -8.13 -38.08 -16.11
C LEU A 857 -8.71 -39.22 -15.26
N LYS A 858 -10.03 -39.29 -15.06
CA LYS A 858 -10.69 -40.36 -14.31
C LYS A 858 -10.39 -41.77 -14.88
N ASN A 859 -10.26 -41.86 -16.20
CA ASN A 859 -10.03 -43.12 -16.89
C ASN A 859 -8.56 -43.53 -16.97
N LEU A 860 -7.64 -42.75 -16.37
CA LEU A 860 -6.20 -43.06 -16.36
C LEU A 860 -5.81 -43.92 -15.16
N PRO A 861 -4.89 -44.90 -15.35
CA PRO A 861 -4.39 -45.74 -14.24
C PRO A 861 -3.80 -44.90 -13.07
N ILE A 862 -3.24 -43.76 -13.38
CA ILE A 862 -2.68 -42.85 -12.36
C ILE A 862 -3.77 -42.30 -11.43
N PHE A 863 -4.99 -42.06 -11.92
CA PHE A 863 -6.11 -41.63 -11.11
C PHE A 863 -6.48 -42.62 -10.02
N GLU A 864 -6.49 -43.92 -10.33
CA GLU A 864 -6.72 -44.99 -9.35
C GLU A 864 -5.60 -45.05 -8.29
N ARG A 865 -4.35 -44.74 -8.66
CA ARG A 865 -3.25 -44.62 -7.68
C ARG A 865 -3.44 -43.43 -6.76
N MET A 866 -3.89 -42.26 -7.31
CA MET A 866 -4.22 -41.07 -6.52
C MET A 866 -5.38 -41.33 -5.55
N LYS A 867 -6.43 -42.01 -6.02
CA LYS A 867 -7.62 -42.38 -5.24
C LYS A 867 -7.28 -43.32 -4.06
N ARG A 868 -6.33 -44.23 -4.21
CA ARG A 868 -5.87 -45.21 -3.20
C ARG A 868 -4.65 -44.73 -2.40
N SER A 869 -4.25 -43.45 -2.57
CA SER A 869 -3.10 -42.91 -1.86
C SER A 869 -3.35 -42.85 -0.34
N ARG A 870 -2.30 -43.10 0.46
CA ARG A 870 -2.33 -42.99 1.91
C ARG A 870 -2.34 -41.55 2.38
N LYS A 871 -1.63 -40.68 1.65
CA LYS A 871 -1.55 -39.24 1.87
C LYS A 871 -1.47 -38.54 0.54
N ILE A 872 -2.09 -37.39 0.44
CA ILE A 872 -2.10 -36.56 -0.76
C ILE A 872 -2.05 -35.07 -0.41
N TYR A 873 -1.12 -34.37 -1.05
CA TYR A 873 -0.96 -32.92 -0.92
C TYR A 873 -1.05 -32.31 -2.31
N LYS A 874 -1.87 -31.26 -2.44
CA LYS A 874 -2.11 -30.56 -3.70
C LYS A 874 -1.54 -29.14 -3.61
N GLU A 875 -1.02 -28.64 -4.73
CA GLU A 875 -0.38 -27.32 -4.79
C GLU A 875 0.57 -27.09 -3.59
N TYR A 876 1.43 -28.08 -3.34
CA TYR A 876 2.26 -28.10 -2.15
C TYR A 876 3.46 -27.16 -2.29
N PRO A 877 3.51 -26.02 -1.57
CA PRO A 877 4.63 -25.10 -1.62
C PRO A 877 5.80 -25.61 -0.77
N PHE A 878 7.00 -25.38 -1.24
CA PHE A 878 8.22 -25.74 -0.51
C PHE A 878 9.35 -24.76 -0.78
N TYR A 879 10.26 -24.68 0.19
CA TYR A 879 11.44 -23.82 0.15
C TYR A 879 12.68 -24.63 0.53
N TYR A 880 13.77 -24.41 -0.19
CA TYR A 880 15.04 -25.06 0.11
C TYR A 880 16.18 -24.05 0.08
N LYS A 881 17.02 -24.07 1.13
CA LYS A 881 18.21 -23.21 1.22
C LYS A 881 19.44 -23.94 0.75
N LEU A 882 20.13 -23.42 -0.27
CA LEU A 882 21.37 -23.92 -0.81
C LEU A 882 22.46 -22.83 -0.69
N GLY A 883 23.31 -22.91 0.35
CA GLY A 883 24.24 -21.83 0.69
C GLY A 883 23.50 -20.54 1.01
N ASP A 884 23.84 -19.47 0.32
CA ASP A 884 23.18 -18.16 0.47
C ASP A 884 21.89 -18.04 -0.35
N PHE A 885 21.63 -18.98 -1.25
CA PHE A 885 20.45 -18.93 -2.13
C PHE A 885 19.26 -19.64 -1.52
N ARG A 886 18.07 -19.11 -1.79
CA ARG A 886 16.80 -19.75 -1.51
C ARG A 886 16.13 -20.15 -2.81
N LEU A 887 15.64 -21.39 -2.84
CA LEU A 887 14.86 -21.94 -3.91
C LEU A 887 13.43 -22.15 -3.46
N GLU A 888 12.48 -21.72 -4.27
CA GLU A 888 11.07 -21.93 -4.03
C GLU A 888 10.44 -22.73 -5.19
N GLY A 889 9.41 -23.50 -4.85
CA GLY A 889 8.62 -24.23 -5.81
C GLY A 889 7.27 -24.60 -5.24
N ILE A 890 6.34 -24.89 -6.17
CA ILE A 890 5.04 -25.45 -5.86
C ILE A 890 4.92 -26.70 -6.71
N VAL A 891 4.68 -27.86 -6.09
CA VAL A 891 4.38 -29.07 -6.83
C VAL A 891 2.88 -29.27 -6.91
N ASP A 892 2.36 -29.52 -8.11
CA ASP A 892 0.92 -29.63 -8.34
C ASP A 892 0.30 -30.75 -7.48
N LEU A 893 1.02 -31.89 -7.35
CA LEU A 893 0.60 -33.03 -6.52
C LEU A 893 1.79 -33.79 -5.94
N LEU A 894 1.74 -34.03 -4.63
CA LEU A 894 2.65 -34.88 -3.89
C LEU A 894 1.83 -35.94 -3.14
N PHE A 895 2.04 -37.22 -3.38
CA PHE A 895 1.26 -38.27 -2.71
C PHE A 895 2.08 -39.49 -2.32
N GLU A 896 1.67 -40.17 -1.25
CA GLU A 896 2.14 -41.45 -0.80
C GLU A 896 1.20 -42.54 -1.34
N ASP A 897 1.67 -43.40 -2.24
CA ASP A 897 0.83 -44.46 -2.82
C ASP A 897 0.55 -45.58 -1.81
N SER A 898 -0.26 -46.56 -2.23
CA SER A 898 -0.63 -47.72 -1.39
C SER A 898 0.55 -48.59 -0.96
N GLU A 899 1.70 -48.52 -1.66
CA GLU A 899 2.95 -49.24 -1.32
C GLU A 899 3.86 -48.43 -0.37
N GLY A 900 3.50 -47.19 -0.02
CA GLY A 900 4.32 -46.31 0.79
C GLY A 900 5.39 -45.53 0.02
N LYS A 901 5.32 -45.50 -1.30
CA LYS A 901 6.22 -44.74 -2.17
C LYS A 901 5.72 -43.35 -2.38
N TRP A 902 6.59 -42.36 -2.19
CA TRP A 902 6.28 -40.94 -2.44
C TRP A 902 6.49 -40.61 -3.91
N VAL A 903 5.48 -40.00 -4.51
CA VAL A 903 5.39 -39.63 -5.92
C VAL A 903 5.13 -38.14 -6.08
N THR A 904 5.90 -37.47 -6.93
CA THR A 904 5.60 -36.13 -7.38
C THR A 904 4.94 -36.14 -8.74
N LEU A 905 3.88 -35.37 -8.92
CA LEU A 905 3.17 -35.29 -10.18
C LEU A 905 2.92 -33.82 -10.54
N ASP A 906 3.22 -33.48 -11.80
CA ASP A 906 3.11 -32.15 -12.36
C ASP A 906 2.15 -32.19 -13.57
N TYR A 907 1.10 -31.36 -13.55
CA TYR A 907 0.06 -31.33 -14.58
C TYR A 907 0.45 -30.40 -15.73
N LYS A 908 0.21 -30.87 -16.98
CA LYS A 908 0.43 -30.02 -18.17
C LYS A 908 -0.76 -30.12 -19.13
N THR A 909 -1.27 -28.98 -19.56
CA THR A 909 -2.42 -28.86 -20.47
C THR A 909 -2.04 -28.69 -21.94
N ASN A 910 -0.78 -29.00 -22.30
CA ASN A 910 -0.28 -28.90 -23.67
C ASN A 910 -1.09 -29.78 -24.65
N LYS A 911 -1.41 -29.22 -25.82
CA LYS A 911 -1.92 -30.01 -26.97
C LYS A 911 -0.73 -30.65 -27.68
N ILE A 912 -0.43 -31.91 -27.38
CA ILE A 912 0.66 -32.67 -27.99
C ILE A 912 0.19 -34.05 -28.48
N GLU A 913 0.84 -34.61 -29.48
CA GLU A 913 0.62 -35.95 -29.97
C GLU A 913 1.41 -36.97 -29.14
N SER A 914 0.97 -38.23 -29.16
CA SER A 914 1.63 -39.34 -28.44
C SER A 914 3.12 -39.47 -28.76
N SER A 915 3.51 -39.23 -30.02
CA SER A 915 4.90 -39.21 -30.47
C SER A 915 5.77 -38.15 -29.82
N GLN A 916 5.17 -37.09 -29.32
CA GLN A 916 5.84 -35.91 -28.76
C GLN A 916 5.97 -35.95 -27.23
N VAL A 917 5.29 -36.87 -26.54
CA VAL A 917 5.25 -36.97 -25.07
C VAL A 917 6.65 -37.05 -24.49
N LYS A 918 7.51 -37.95 -25.01
CA LYS A 918 8.88 -38.11 -24.51
C LYS A 918 9.71 -36.82 -24.70
N LYS A 919 9.63 -36.21 -25.88
CA LYS A 919 10.38 -34.97 -26.19
C LYS A 919 9.92 -33.81 -25.35
N THR A 920 8.63 -33.68 -25.14
CA THR A 920 8.05 -32.59 -24.30
C THR A 920 8.29 -32.88 -22.82
N GLY A 921 8.23 -34.14 -22.38
CA GLY A 921 8.58 -34.53 -21.01
C GLY A 921 10.01 -34.16 -20.62
N LEU A 922 10.97 -34.44 -21.52
CA LEU A 922 12.38 -34.07 -21.35
C LEU A 922 12.57 -32.54 -21.15
N TYR A 923 11.72 -31.73 -21.75
CA TYR A 923 11.76 -30.25 -21.54
C TYR A 923 11.42 -29.85 -20.10
N TYR A 924 10.53 -30.59 -19.44
CA TYR A 924 10.13 -30.32 -18.05
C TYR A 924 11.03 -31.03 -17.02
N GLU A 925 11.96 -31.90 -17.42
CA GLU A 925 12.82 -32.67 -16.49
C GLU A 925 13.60 -31.79 -15.52
N PHE A 926 14.11 -30.63 -15.96
CA PHE A 926 14.83 -29.73 -15.04
C PHE A 926 13.95 -29.30 -13.89
N GLN A 927 12.72 -28.84 -14.16
CA GLN A 927 11.75 -28.40 -13.17
C GLN A 927 11.38 -29.54 -12.22
N THR A 928 11.00 -30.67 -12.76
CA THR A 928 10.52 -31.79 -11.95
C THR A 928 11.62 -32.53 -11.21
N ASP A 929 12.84 -32.59 -11.75
CA ASP A 929 14.02 -33.08 -11.03
C ASP A 929 14.40 -32.15 -9.87
N ALA A 930 14.33 -30.83 -10.07
CA ALA A 930 14.58 -29.86 -9.00
C ALA A 930 13.54 -29.98 -7.88
N TYR A 931 12.27 -30.17 -8.23
CA TYR A 931 11.20 -30.40 -7.24
C TYR A 931 11.45 -31.70 -6.45
N ALA A 932 11.70 -32.81 -7.13
CA ALA A 932 11.98 -34.09 -6.49
C ALA A 932 13.22 -34.06 -5.60
N TRP A 933 14.28 -33.36 -6.04
CA TRP A 933 15.49 -33.15 -5.24
C TRP A 933 15.22 -32.41 -3.95
N MET A 934 14.57 -31.25 -4.03
CA MET A 934 14.28 -30.42 -2.87
C MET A 934 13.33 -31.13 -1.90
N LEU A 935 12.25 -31.73 -2.41
CA LEU A 935 11.29 -32.47 -1.58
C LEU A 935 11.93 -33.69 -0.91
N SER A 936 12.87 -34.36 -1.55
CA SER A 936 13.63 -35.47 -0.96
C SER A 936 14.52 -35.02 0.22
N LYS A 937 14.90 -33.72 0.27
CA LYS A 937 15.68 -33.12 1.36
C LYS A 937 14.83 -32.57 2.49
N ILE A 938 13.61 -32.16 2.21
CA ILE A 938 12.77 -31.38 3.16
C ILE A 938 11.69 -32.25 3.80
N VAL A 939 11.04 -33.13 2.98
CA VAL A 939 9.78 -33.77 3.40
C VAL A 939 9.94 -35.28 3.49
N HIS A 940 10.09 -35.96 2.36
CA HIS A 940 10.15 -37.40 2.25
C HIS A 940 11.00 -37.83 1.04
N PRO A 941 11.70 -39.02 1.11
CA PRO A 941 12.43 -39.51 -0.04
C PRO A 941 11.47 -39.81 -1.20
N ILE A 942 11.62 -39.08 -2.30
CA ILE A 942 10.81 -39.27 -3.51
C ILE A 942 11.28 -40.55 -4.23
N HIS A 943 10.34 -41.28 -4.80
CA HIS A 943 10.60 -42.52 -5.49
C HIS A 943 10.32 -42.44 -6.99
N GLU A 944 9.34 -41.65 -7.37
CA GLU A 944 8.88 -41.53 -8.74
C GLU A 944 8.47 -40.10 -9.07
N VAL A 945 8.72 -39.70 -10.31
CA VAL A 945 8.34 -38.36 -10.85
C VAL A 945 7.49 -38.58 -12.08
N ILE A 946 6.36 -37.88 -12.15
CA ILE A 946 5.39 -38.00 -13.24
C ILE A 946 5.05 -36.59 -13.77
N VAL A 947 5.17 -36.42 -15.08
CA VAL A 947 4.60 -35.29 -15.84
C VAL A 947 3.36 -35.80 -16.56
N LEU A 948 2.20 -35.36 -16.18
CA LEU A 948 0.92 -35.78 -16.73
C LEU A 948 0.40 -34.76 -17.74
N PHE A 949 0.39 -35.14 -19.01
CA PHE A 949 -0.22 -34.34 -20.08
C PHE A 949 -1.72 -34.63 -20.14
N LEU A 950 -2.51 -33.73 -19.53
CA LEU A 950 -3.95 -33.96 -19.31
C LEU A 950 -4.77 -34.06 -20.60
N ARG A 951 -4.42 -33.25 -21.64
CA ARG A 951 -5.20 -33.25 -22.89
C ARG A 951 -5.05 -34.57 -23.69
N PRO A 952 -3.85 -35.11 -23.93
CA PRO A 952 -3.70 -36.40 -24.55
C PRO A 952 -3.97 -37.56 -23.58
N GLY A 953 -4.01 -37.33 -22.25
CA GLY A 953 -4.16 -38.40 -21.26
C GLY A 953 -2.94 -39.32 -21.16
N LEU A 954 -1.72 -38.79 -21.27
CA LEU A 954 -0.48 -39.54 -21.33
C LEU A 954 0.51 -39.05 -20.27
N CYS A 955 1.31 -39.98 -19.72
CA CYS A 955 2.31 -39.68 -18.70
C CYS A 955 3.72 -39.80 -19.29
N TYR A 956 4.59 -38.89 -18.86
CA TYR A 956 6.03 -39.05 -18.90
C TYR A 956 6.51 -39.32 -17.50
N GLN A 957 6.98 -40.53 -17.20
CA GLN A 957 7.32 -40.93 -15.83
C GLN A 957 8.69 -41.59 -15.76
N TYR A 958 9.34 -41.45 -14.62
CA TYR A 958 10.64 -42.06 -14.35
C TYR A 958 10.90 -42.22 -12.85
N THR A 959 11.75 -43.21 -12.53
CA THR A 959 12.17 -43.43 -11.14
C THR A 959 13.19 -42.43 -10.71
N TRP A 960 12.97 -41.84 -9.54
CA TRP A 960 13.90 -40.93 -8.90
C TRP A 960 15.03 -41.74 -8.23
N ASN A 961 16.30 -41.33 -8.38
CA ASN A 961 17.45 -42.01 -7.84
C ASN A 961 18.61 -41.07 -7.54
N VAL A 962 19.61 -41.59 -6.77
CA VAL A 962 20.78 -40.82 -6.33
C VAL A 962 21.59 -40.21 -7.49
N SER A 963 21.60 -40.88 -8.67
CA SER A 963 22.32 -40.34 -9.82
C SER A 963 21.66 -39.07 -10.37
N ARG A 964 20.32 -39.06 -10.51
CA ARG A 964 19.55 -37.87 -10.89
C ARG A 964 19.66 -36.77 -9.84
N GLU A 965 19.59 -37.13 -8.59
CA GLU A 965 19.75 -36.20 -7.47
C GLU A 965 21.10 -35.43 -7.54
N LYS A 966 22.21 -36.16 -7.68
CA LYS A 966 23.54 -35.55 -7.84
C LYS A 966 23.67 -34.77 -9.14
N HIS A 967 22.98 -35.16 -10.19
CA HIS A 967 23.01 -34.49 -11.48
C HIS A 967 22.32 -33.11 -11.38
N ILE A 968 21.10 -33.04 -10.88
CA ILE A 968 20.34 -31.79 -10.77
C ILE A 968 20.99 -30.83 -9.78
N GLN A 969 21.50 -31.31 -8.65
CA GLN A 969 22.20 -30.52 -7.66
C GLN A 969 23.40 -29.79 -8.29
N ARG A 970 24.27 -30.51 -9.05
CA ARG A 970 25.41 -29.86 -9.73
C ARG A 970 24.98 -28.86 -10.79
N ARG A 971 23.85 -29.09 -11.49
CA ARG A 971 23.32 -28.14 -12.46
C ARG A 971 22.89 -26.86 -11.76
N ILE A 972 22.15 -26.95 -10.66
CA ILE A 972 21.68 -25.78 -9.89
C ILE A 972 22.85 -25.02 -9.28
N GLU A 973 23.81 -25.70 -8.66
CA GLU A 973 25.03 -25.09 -8.12
C GLU A 973 25.83 -24.38 -9.23
N GLY A 974 25.94 -24.98 -10.41
CA GLY A 974 26.57 -24.38 -11.59
C GLY A 974 25.85 -23.13 -12.09
N ILE A 975 24.50 -23.11 -12.07
CA ILE A 975 23.71 -21.93 -12.43
C ILE A 975 23.95 -20.81 -11.43
N PHE A 976 23.93 -21.09 -10.14
CA PHE A 976 24.18 -20.08 -9.11
C PHE A 976 25.58 -19.49 -9.20
N LYS A 977 26.59 -20.32 -9.40
CA LYS A 977 27.94 -19.88 -9.64
C LYS A 977 28.03 -18.93 -10.85
N ASN A 978 27.36 -19.29 -11.95
CA ASN A 978 27.37 -18.47 -13.16
C ASN A 978 26.59 -17.16 -12.97
N ILE A 979 25.51 -17.14 -12.17
CA ILE A 979 24.77 -15.92 -11.81
C ILE A 979 25.66 -15.00 -10.97
N GLN A 980 26.38 -15.54 -9.97
CA GLN A 980 27.33 -14.78 -9.15
C GLN A 980 28.50 -14.20 -9.96
N GLU A 981 28.96 -14.95 -10.98
CA GLU A 981 30.01 -14.53 -11.90
C GLU A 981 29.49 -13.69 -13.09
N GLU A 982 28.22 -13.25 -13.03
CA GLU A 982 27.54 -12.41 -14.03
C GLU A 982 27.60 -12.95 -15.48
N LYS A 983 27.55 -14.27 -15.64
CA LYS A 983 27.61 -14.94 -16.94
C LYS A 983 26.26 -15.04 -17.61
N PHE A 984 25.88 -14.06 -18.40
CA PHE A 984 24.56 -13.97 -19.05
C PHE A 984 24.61 -14.01 -20.58
N ALA A 985 25.53 -14.75 -21.18
CA ALA A 985 25.66 -14.83 -22.63
C ALA A 985 24.44 -15.52 -23.27
N ALA A 986 23.94 -14.98 -24.40
CA ALA A 986 22.81 -15.54 -25.10
C ALA A 986 23.12 -16.94 -25.66
N LYS A 987 22.18 -17.88 -25.53
CA LYS A 987 22.20 -19.19 -26.18
C LYS A 987 21.19 -19.20 -27.35
N LEU A 988 21.63 -19.48 -28.56
CA LEU A 988 20.74 -19.66 -29.72
C LEU A 988 20.13 -21.06 -29.72
N GLY A 989 18.84 -21.15 -30.01
CA GLY A 989 18.15 -22.45 -30.09
C GLY A 989 16.70 -22.28 -30.56
N GLY A 990 15.93 -23.36 -30.57
CA GLY A 990 14.54 -23.37 -31.01
C GLY A 990 13.63 -22.39 -30.22
N HIS A 991 14.00 -22.08 -28.99
CA HIS A 991 13.30 -21.11 -28.14
C HIS A 991 13.41 -19.66 -28.65
N CYS A 992 14.42 -19.34 -29.44
CA CYS A 992 14.60 -18.00 -30.01
C CYS A 992 13.44 -17.61 -30.94
N LYS A 993 12.81 -18.57 -31.59
CA LYS A 993 11.66 -18.34 -32.49
C LYS A 993 10.50 -17.65 -31.79
N TYR A 994 10.34 -17.87 -30.48
CA TYR A 994 9.25 -17.36 -29.66
C TYR A 994 9.74 -16.41 -28.54
N CYS A 995 10.98 -15.94 -28.64
CA CYS A 995 11.58 -15.09 -27.62
C CYS A 995 11.18 -13.63 -27.83
N GLY A 996 10.55 -13.00 -26.85
CA GLY A 996 10.15 -11.60 -26.91
C GLY A 996 11.32 -10.59 -26.84
N TYR A 997 12.56 -11.09 -26.60
CA TYR A 997 13.77 -10.24 -26.56
C TYR A 997 14.64 -10.36 -27.82
N GLN A 998 14.11 -10.84 -28.94
CA GLN A 998 14.86 -11.01 -30.20
C GLN A 998 15.54 -9.71 -30.65
N SER A 999 14.81 -8.57 -30.57
CA SER A 999 15.30 -7.24 -30.95
C SER A 999 16.41 -6.68 -30.04
N LEU A 1000 16.58 -7.24 -28.86
CA LEU A 1000 17.62 -6.85 -27.88
C LEU A 1000 18.79 -7.85 -27.86
N CYS A 1001 18.72 -8.94 -28.64
CA CYS A 1001 19.70 -10.03 -28.61
C CYS A 1001 20.67 -9.92 -29.79
N ASP A 1002 21.86 -9.34 -29.57
CA ASP A 1002 22.89 -9.18 -30.62
C ASP A 1002 23.25 -10.50 -31.29
N LYS A 1003 23.31 -11.60 -30.56
CA LYS A 1003 23.65 -12.91 -31.10
C LYS A 1003 22.59 -13.44 -32.06
N TYR A 1004 21.29 -13.18 -31.76
CA TYR A 1004 20.18 -13.50 -32.64
C TYR A 1004 20.19 -12.63 -33.89
N ILE A 1005 20.41 -11.31 -33.73
CA ILE A 1005 20.47 -10.35 -34.84
C ILE A 1005 21.61 -10.71 -35.80
N GLN A 1006 22.81 -11.03 -35.28
CA GLN A 1006 23.96 -11.46 -36.09
C GLN A 1006 23.66 -12.77 -36.86
N SER A 1007 23.02 -13.76 -36.19
CA SER A 1007 22.66 -15.02 -36.85
C SER A 1007 21.60 -14.84 -37.92
N ALA A 1008 20.61 -13.98 -37.71
CA ALA A 1008 19.59 -13.66 -38.71
C ALA A 1008 20.16 -12.98 -39.94
N ARG A 1009 21.17 -12.08 -39.77
CA ARG A 1009 21.89 -11.44 -40.89
C ARG A 1009 22.72 -12.45 -41.71
N GLN A 1010 23.37 -13.41 -41.06
CA GLN A 1010 24.20 -14.42 -41.73
C GLN A 1010 23.36 -15.42 -42.52
N ASN A 1011 22.15 -15.74 -42.13
CA ASN A 1011 21.27 -16.70 -42.77
C ASN A 1011 20.35 -16.16 -43.88
N GLY A 1012 20.55 -14.88 -44.27
CA GLY A 1012 19.80 -14.25 -45.38
C GLY A 1012 18.30 -14.00 -45.07
N ASN A 1013 17.86 -14.27 -43.86
CA ASN A 1013 16.50 -13.99 -43.35
C ASN A 1013 16.43 -12.56 -42.79
N LEU A 1014 16.68 -11.58 -43.62
CA LEU A 1014 16.43 -10.17 -43.31
C LEU A 1014 14.92 -9.96 -43.33
N LEU A 1015 14.34 -9.95 -42.18
CA LEU A 1015 13.00 -9.40 -41.95
C LEU A 1015 13.07 -7.92 -42.40
N GLN A 1016 12.30 -7.56 -43.44
CA GLN A 1016 12.18 -6.18 -43.99
C GLN A 1016 11.64 -5.16 -42.97
N GLY A 1017 11.67 -5.46 -41.65
CA GLY A 1017 11.23 -4.61 -40.57
C GLY A 1017 12.32 -4.17 -39.60
N VAL A 1018 13.58 -4.69 -39.71
CA VAL A 1018 14.62 -4.38 -38.71
C VAL A 1018 15.56 -3.25 -39.19
N GLU A 1019 15.70 -3.04 -40.49
CA GLU A 1019 16.54 -1.94 -41.00
C GLU A 1019 15.96 -0.53 -40.81
N SER A 1020 14.65 -0.38 -40.60
CA SER A 1020 14.04 0.92 -40.30
C SER A 1020 14.09 1.32 -38.83
N ARG A 1021 14.63 0.47 -37.93
CA ARG A 1021 14.70 0.74 -36.48
C ARG A 1021 16.12 1.00 -35.94
N THR A 1022 17.15 0.89 -36.78
CA THR A 1022 18.55 1.14 -36.37
C THR A 1022 19.05 2.55 -36.72
N THR A 1023 18.18 3.40 -37.22
CA THR A 1023 18.46 4.83 -37.46
C THR A 1023 17.37 5.67 -36.83
N LEU A 1024 17.33 5.67 -35.51
CA LEU A 1024 16.69 6.72 -34.71
C LEU A 1024 17.38 6.77 -33.34
#